data_c5409adae3f27d43e30f9a12634cafed
#
_entry.id   c5409adae3f27d43e30f9a12634cafed
#
_cell.length_a   1.000
_cell.length_b   1.000
_cell.length_c   1.000
_cell.angle_alpha   90.00
_cell.angle_beta   90.00
_cell.angle_gamma   90.00
#
_symmetry.space_group_name_H-M   'P 1'
#
loop_
_entity.id
_entity.type
_entity.pdbx_description
1 polymer ?
#
loop_
_entity_poly.entity_id
_entity_poly.type
_entity_poly.pdbx_seq_one_letter_code
_entity_poly.pdbx_strand_id
1 'polypeptide(L)'
;MSESTYPSVKDLTLEEKASLTSGGDAWHLQGVESKGIPGYMITDGPHGLRKSLASSAGETDLDDSVPATCFPPAAGLSSSWNPELIHKVGEAMAEECIQEKVAVILGPGVNIKRNPLGGRCFEYWSEDPYLAGHEAIGIVEGVQSKGVGTSLKHFAANNQESDRLRVDARISPRALREIYFPAFEHIVKKAQPWTIMCSYNRINGVHSAQNHWLLTDVLRDEWGFEGIVMSDWGADHDRGASLNAGLNLEMPPSYTDDQIVYAVRDGRITPAQLDRMAQGMIDLVNKTRAAMSVDNYRFDVDAHDEVAHQAAIESIVMLKNDDAILPLNAGPVANPSAMPQKIAVIGEFARTPRYQGGGSSHITPTKMTSFLDTLAERGIKADFAPGFTLDLEPADPALESEAVETAKNADVVLMFLGLPEAAESEGFDRDTLDMPAKQIALLEQVAAANRNVVVVLSNGSVVSVAPWAKNAKGILESWLLGQSGGPALADVIFGQVSPSGKLAQSIPLDINDDPSMTNWPGEEGHVDYGEGVFVGYRYYDTYGKAVDYPFGYGLSYATFEIADVTAAKTGANTATVTATVTNTSDVDAAETVQVYVVPGKADVARPKHELKGFTKVFLKAGESKTVTIDLDERAFAYWSEKYNDWHVEAGEYAIEVGVSSRDIADTVAVALDGDGKTQPLTEWSTYGEWEADPFGAKIVAAVAAAGEAGELPKLPDNAMMRMFLNSMPINSLPTLLGEGGKKIAQFMVDEYAKLSK
;
A
#
# COMPACT_ATOMS: atom_id res chain seq x y z
N MET A 1 -36.55 -5.50 20.63
CA MET A 1 -36.10 -5.85 21.99
C MET A 1 -34.82 -5.09 22.19
N SER A 2 -34.70 -4.25 23.22
CA SER A 2 -33.45 -3.56 23.51
C SER A 2 -32.40 -4.63 23.83
N GLU A 3 -31.44 -4.80 22.97
CA GLU A 3 -30.26 -5.62 23.27
C GLU A 3 -29.62 -5.07 24.53
N SER A 4 -29.43 -5.91 25.54
CA SER A 4 -28.75 -5.51 26.77
C SER A 4 -27.28 -5.23 26.41
N THR A 5 -26.92 -3.97 26.38
CA THR A 5 -25.53 -3.54 26.24
C THR A 5 -24.74 -3.90 27.50
N TYR A 6 -23.45 -4.14 27.38
CA TYR A 6 -22.56 -4.30 28.52
C TYR A 6 -22.59 -3.03 29.41
N PRO A 7 -22.19 -3.13 30.69
CA PRO A 7 -22.12 -1.98 31.58
C PRO A 7 -21.30 -0.83 31.00
N SER A 8 -21.69 0.39 31.34
CA SER A 8 -20.93 1.60 30.99
C SER A 8 -19.62 1.65 31.80
N VAL A 9 -18.61 2.32 31.27
CA VAL A 9 -17.36 2.59 31.98
C VAL A 9 -17.57 3.23 33.37
N LYS A 10 -18.71 3.91 33.59
CA LYS A 10 -19.07 4.51 34.88
C LYS A 10 -19.35 3.50 35.96
N ASP A 11 -19.65 2.25 35.63
CA ASP A 11 -19.94 1.16 36.53
C ASP A 11 -18.68 0.38 36.94
N LEU A 12 -17.51 0.78 36.44
CA LEU A 12 -16.22 0.13 36.66
C LEU A 12 -15.39 0.89 37.68
N THR A 13 -14.60 0.14 38.49
CA THR A 13 -13.58 0.70 39.35
C THR A 13 -12.40 1.26 38.54
N LEU A 14 -11.51 2.01 39.19
CA LEU A 14 -10.30 2.53 38.56
C LEU A 14 -9.41 1.39 38.05
N GLU A 15 -9.27 0.33 38.83
CA GLU A 15 -8.48 -0.85 38.51
C GLU A 15 -9.11 -1.65 37.33
N GLU A 16 -10.43 -1.82 37.32
CA GLU A 16 -11.14 -2.47 36.20
C GLU A 16 -11.02 -1.66 34.91
N LYS A 17 -11.04 -0.31 34.95
CA LYS A 17 -10.80 0.54 33.80
C LYS A 17 -9.36 0.43 33.28
N ALA A 18 -8.39 0.44 34.17
CA ALA A 18 -6.98 0.26 33.82
C ALA A 18 -6.74 -1.10 33.15
N SER A 19 -7.32 -2.18 33.69
CA SER A 19 -7.15 -3.53 33.11
C SER A 19 -7.73 -3.65 31.71
N LEU A 20 -8.84 -2.97 31.40
CA LEU A 20 -9.40 -2.97 30.03
C LEU A 20 -8.47 -2.37 28.98
N THR A 21 -7.46 -1.57 29.39
CA THR A 21 -6.48 -0.97 28.46
C THR A 21 -5.27 -1.88 28.21
N SER A 22 -5.35 -3.15 28.60
CA SER A 22 -4.31 -4.17 28.41
C SER A 22 -4.93 -5.45 27.84
N GLY A 23 -4.14 -6.32 27.23
CA GLY A 23 -4.56 -7.66 26.87
C GLY A 23 -4.79 -8.55 28.09
N GLY A 24 -5.63 -9.58 27.96
CA GLY A 24 -5.77 -10.65 28.95
C GLY A 24 -4.62 -11.66 28.87
N ASP A 25 -4.18 -11.89 27.65
CA ASP A 25 -2.99 -12.68 27.27
C ASP A 25 -2.47 -12.22 25.91
N ALA A 26 -1.66 -13.03 25.23
CA ALA A 26 -1.08 -12.68 23.94
C ALA A 26 -2.12 -12.48 22.81
N TRP A 27 -3.33 -13.05 22.94
CA TRP A 27 -4.34 -13.08 21.88
C TRP A 27 -5.75 -12.71 22.32
N HIS A 28 -5.97 -12.39 23.60
CA HIS A 28 -7.29 -12.04 24.10
C HIS A 28 -7.31 -10.61 24.68
N LEU A 29 -8.41 -9.93 24.44
CA LEU A 29 -8.76 -8.72 25.16
C LEU A 29 -8.96 -9.04 26.64
N GLN A 30 -8.65 -8.11 27.53
CA GLN A 30 -8.97 -8.26 28.94
C GLN A 30 -10.48 -8.16 29.15
N GLY A 31 -11.08 -9.22 29.71
CA GLY A 31 -12.47 -9.20 30.17
C GLY A 31 -12.61 -8.71 31.60
N VAL A 32 -13.81 -8.30 31.99
CA VAL A 32 -14.19 -8.00 33.38
C VAL A 32 -15.38 -8.90 33.78
N GLU A 33 -15.06 -10.11 34.26
CA GLU A 33 -16.08 -11.15 34.55
C GLU A 33 -17.14 -10.67 35.55
N SER A 34 -16.72 -9.91 36.60
CA SER A 34 -17.64 -9.34 37.62
C SER A 34 -18.72 -8.43 37.00
N LYS A 35 -18.51 -7.95 35.79
CA LYS A 35 -19.38 -7.05 35.02
C LYS A 35 -19.97 -7.72 33.78
N GLY A 36 -19.61 -8.99 33.53
CA GLY A 36 -20.07 -9.73 32.36
C GLY A 36 -19.44 -9.24 31.03
N ILE A 37 -18.34 -8.49 31.07
CA ILE A 37 -17.58 -8.05 29.88
C ILE A 37 -16.63 -9.17 29.48
N PRO A 38 -16.79 -9.82 28.31
CA PRO A 38 -15.93 -10.91 27.86
C PRO A 38 -14.57 -10.40 27.35
N GLY A 39 -13.55 -11.24 27.49
CA GLY A 39 -12.26 -11.09 26.81
C GLY A 39 -12.28 -11.84 25.49
N TYR A 40 -12.71 -11.21 24.39
CA TYR A 40 -12.73 -11.84 23.08
C TYR A 40 -11.33 -12.01 22.50
N MET A 41 -11.18 -13.02 21.65
CA MET A 41 -9.94 -13.29 20.93
C MET A 41 -9.74 -12.29 19.79
N ILE A 42 -8.50 -11.86 19.61
CA ILE A 42 -7.99 -11.14 18.43
C ILE A 42 -6.80 -11.94 17.90
N THR A 43 -6.56 -11.98 16.60
CA THR A 43 -5.45 -12.76 16.05
C THR A 43 -4.99 -12.27 14.70
N ASP A 44 -3.79 -12.71 14.30
CA ASP A 44 -3.22 -12.41 12.99
C ASP A 44 -4.07 -12.95 11.84
N GLY A 45 -3.77 -12.43 10.66
CA GLY A 45 -4.32 -12.92 9.41
C GLY A 45 -4.62 -11.85 8.39
N PRO A 46 -3.60 -11.15 7.82
CA PRO A 46 -3.84 -10.12 6.81
C PRO A 46 -4.36 -10.67 5.47
N HIS A 47 -4.21 -11.98 5.20
CA HIS A 47 -4.69 -12.66 3.99
C HIS A 47 -5.40 -14.00 4.27
N GLY A 48 -5.95 -14.17 5.47
CA GLY A 48 -6.65 -15.35 5.96
C GLY A 48 -6.48 -15.48 7.46
N LEU A 49 -7.34 -16.25 8.12
CA LEU A 49 -7.31 -16.39 9.57
C LEU A 49 -6.09 -17.18 10.03
N ARG A 50 -5.29 -16.61 10.92
CA ARG A 50 -4.21 -17.31 11.63
C ARG A 50 -4.50 -17.38 13.12
N LYS A 51 -5.11 -18.48 13.58
CA LYS A 51 -5.40 -18.73 14.97
C LYS A 51 -4.53 -19.89 15.47
N SER A 52 -3.58 -19.60 16.38
CA SER A 52 -2.72 -20.64 16.97
C SER A 52 -3.52 -21.72 17.68
N LEU A 53 -3.11 -22.98 17.53
CA LEU A 53 -3.64 -24.13 18.27
C LEU A 53 -3.07 -24.22 19.67
N ALA A 54 -1.93 -23.56 19.97
CA ALA A 54 -1.32 -23.56 21.29
C ALA A 54 -2.25 -22.91 22.33
N SER A 55 -2.57 -23.68 23.37
CA SER A 55 -3.49 -23.26 24.44
C SER A 55 -2.81 -22.49 25.58
N SER A 56 -1.50 -22.25 25.52
CA SER A 56 -0.72 -21.61 26.56
C SER A 56 -0.18 -20.25 26.16
N ALA A 57 -0.41 -19.26 27.02
CA ALA A 57 0.18 -17.93 26.93
C ALA A 57 1.73 -18.04 26.88
N GLY A 58 2.33 -17.71 25.75
CA GLY A 58 3.78 -17.64 25.59
C GLY A 58 4.40 -18.62 24.60
N GLU A 59 3.70 -19.61 24.07
CA GLU A 59 4.18 -20.42 22.95
C GLU A 59 3.64 -19.84 21.64
N THR A 60 4.46 -19.04 20.97
CA THR A 60 4.23 -18.59 19.61
C THR A 60 4.86 -19.59 18.64
N ASP A 61 4.26 -20.76 18.49
CA ASP A 61 4.56 -21.59 17.31
C ASP A 61 3.86 -20.93 16.12
N LEU A 62 4.64 -20.33 15.25
CA LEU A 62 4.12 -19.63 14.08
C LEU A 62 3.54 -20.60 13.03
N ASP A 63 3.91 -21.87 13.10
CA ASP A 63 3.55 -22.89 12.12
C ASP A 63 2.31 -23.70 12.49
N ASP A 64 1.80 -23.58 13.74
CA ASP A 64 0.67 -24.37 14.23
C ASP A 64 -0.58 -23.50 14.38
N SER A 65 -1.42 -23.45 13.35
CA SER A 65 -2.69 -22.75 13.35
C SER A 65 -3.86 -23.62 12.89
N VAL A 66 -5.09 -23.22 13.28
CA VAL A 66 -6.30 -23.85 12.74
C VAL A 66 -6.29 -23.74 11.21
N PRO A 67 -6.79 -24.76 10.49
CA PRO A 67 -6.94 -24.68 9.05
C PRO A 67 -7.89 -23.54 8.68
N ALA A 68 -7.44 -22.67 7.76
CA ALA A 68 -8.20 -21.53 7.24
C ALA A 68 -7.94 -21.38 5.72
N THR A 69 -8.74 -20.62 5.03
CA THR A 69 -8.50 -20.32 3.62
C THR A 69 -7.31 -19.36 3.50
N CYS A 70 -6.27 -19.82 2.81
CA CYS A 70 -5.12 -18.97 2.49
C CYS A 70 -5.37 -18.25 1.17
N PHE A 71 -5.78 -16.99 1.23
CA PHE A 71 -5.91 -16.11 0.06
C PHE A 71 -4.54 -15.62 -0.40
N PRO A 72 -4.41 -15.09 -1.63
CA PRO A 72 -3.20 -14.38 -2.01
C PRO A 72 -2.90 -13.25 -1.02
N PRO A 73 -1.65 -13.07 -0.56
CA PRO A 73 -1.24 -11.89 0.19
C PRO A 73 -1.43 -10.59 -0.59
N ALA A 74 -1.33 -9.46 0.10
CA ALA A 74 -1.58 -8.15 -0.49
C ALA A 74 -0.75 -7.86 -1.75
N ALA A 75 0.49 -8.36 -1.86
CA ALA A 75 1.30 -8.22 -3.07
C ALA A 75 0.62 -8.83 -4.32
N GLY A 76 -0.05 -9.98 -4.15
CA GLY A 76 -0.87 -10.57 -5.20
C GLY A 76 -2.21 -9.84 -5.37
N LEU A 77 -2.99 -9.70 -4.28
CA LEU A 77 -4.31 -9.07 -4.33
C LEU A 77 -4.28 -7.67 -4.95
N SER A 78 -3.26 -6.87 -4.66
CA SER A 78 -3.14 -5.52 -5.20
C SER A 78 -2.92 -5.50 -6.72
N SER A 79 -2.41 -6.59 -7.29
CA SER A 79 -2.30 -6.72 -8.74
C SER A 79 -3.64 -7.02 -9.41
N SER A 80 -4.68 -7.35 -8.65
CA SER A 80 -6.04 -7.52 -9.19
C SER A 80 -6.67 -6.21 -9.63
N TRP A 81 -6.36 -5.11 -8.99
CA TRP A 81 -7.01 -3.79 -9.18
C TRP A 81 -8.54 -3.89 -9.13
N ASN A 82 -9.05 -4.77 -8.23
CA ASN A 82 -10.46 -5.10 -8.12
C ASN A 82 -10.96 -5.05 -6.66
N PRO A 83 -11.33 -3.87 -6.15
CA PRO A 83 -11.83 -3.72 -4.78
C PRO A 83 -13.07 -4.58 -4.46
N GLU A 84 -13.91 -4.88 -5.45
CA GLU A 84 -15.10 -5.73 -5.25
C GLU A 84 -14.72 -7.19 -4.95
N LEU A 85 -13.70 -7.72 -5.62
CA LEU A 85 -13.16 -9.04 -5.33
C LEU A 85 -12.51 -9.07 -3.94
N ILE A 86 -11.76 -8.04 -3.61
CA ILE A 86 -11.09 -7.90 -2.31
C ILE A 86 -12.12 -7.83 -1.18
N HIS A 87 -13.27 -7.19 -1.40
CA HIS A 87 -14.38 -7.18 -0.45
C HIS A 87 -14.91 -8.61 -0.17
N LYS A 88 -15.06 -9.45 -1.20
CA LYS A 88 -15.47 -10.86 -1.04
C LYS A 88 -14.43 -11.66 -0.25
N VAL A 89 -13.14 -11.41 -0.46
CA VAL A 89 -12.08 -11.99 0.37
C VAL A 89 -12.28 -11.62 1.83
N GLY A 90 -12.55 -10.33 2.11
CA GLY A 90 -12.84 -9.86 3.47
C GLY A 90 -14.07 -10.54 4.10
N GLU A 91 -15.16 -10.72 3.33
CA GLU A 91 -16.34 -11.44 3.81
C GLU A 91 -16.02 -12.89 4.20
N ALA A 92 -15.28 -13.61 3.35
CA ALA A 92 -14.86 -14.98 3.60
C ALA A 92 -13.98 -15.10 4.85
N MET A 93 -12.99 -14.21 5.00
CA MET A 93 -12.14 -14.15 6.20
C MET A 93 -12.97 -13.95 7.48
N ALA A 94 -13.99 -13.09 7.44
CA ALA A 94 -14.86 -12.85 8.59
C ALA A 94 -15.71 -14.07 8.95
N GLU A 95 -16.19 -14.83 7.98
CA GLU A 95 -16.96 -16.05 8.23
C GLU A 95 -16.11 -17.10 8.95
N GLU A 96 -14.83 -17.20 8.63
CA GLU A 96 -13.87 -18.04 9.36
C GLU A 96 -13.61 -17.54 10.77
N CYS A 97 -13.49 -16.22 10.96
CA CYS A 97 -13.39 -15.59 12.27
C CYS A 97 -14.62 -15.89 13.16
N ILE A 98 -15.83 -15.88 12.61
CA ILE A 98 -17.05 -16.22 13.33
C ILE A 98 -17.04 -17.68 13.80
N GLN A 99 -16.63 -18.61 12.93
CA GLN A 99 -16.48 -20.01 13.29
C GLN A 99 -15.50 -20.18 14.46
N GLU A 100 -14.36 -19.51 14.36
CA GLU A 100 -13.25 -19.65 15.31
C GLU A 100 -13.35 -18.73 16.54
N LYS A 101 -14.44 -17.95 16.65
CA LYS A 101 -14.66 -17.01 17.76
C LYS A 101 -13.59 -15.93 17.89
N VAL A 102 -13.12 -15.42 16.76
CA VAL A 102 -12.19 -14.30 16.66
C VAL A 102 -12.95 -13.01 16.43
N ALA A 103 -12.83 -12.07 17.34
CA ALA A 103 -13.57 -10.81 17.29
C ALA A 103 -12.92 -9.75 16.39
N VAL A 104 -11.60 -9.77 16.29
CA VAL A 104 -10.81 -8.84 15.45
C VAL A 104 -9.70 -9.60 14.75
N ILE A 105 -9.58 -9.41 13.45
CA ILE A 105 -8.46 -9.90 12.66
C ILE A 105 -7.43 -8.77 12.46
N LEU A 106 -6.13 -9.08 12.65
CA LEU A 106 -5.05 -8.10 12.63
C LEU A 106 -4.55 -7.86 11.19
N GLY A 107 -5.30 -7.09 10.46
CA GLY A 107 -5.07 -6.71 9.07
C GLY A 107 -6.18 -5.76 8.58
N PRO A 108 -6.01 -5.18 7.37
CA PRO A 108 -4.88 -5.30 6.45
C PRO A 108 -3.68 -4.43 6.83
N GLY A 109 -2.48 -4.81 6.33
CA GLY A 109 -1.28 -3.97 6.40
C GLY A 109 -1.19 -3.06 5.19
N VAL A 110 -1.13 -1.72 5.38
CA VAL A 110 -1.20 -0.75 4.27
C VAL A 110 0.02 0.20 4.19
N ASN A 111 1.14 -0.20 4.78
CA ASN A 111 2.37 0.57 4.63
C ASN A 111 2.81 0.58 3.16
N ILE A 112 3.43 1.68 2.74
CA ILE A 112 3.89 1.84 1.36
C ILE A 112 5.15 1.00 1.13
N LYS A 113 5.26 0.37 -0.04
CA LYS A 113 6.47 -0.30 -0.51
C LYS A 113 7.50 0.75 -0.90
N ARG A 114 8.15 1.33 0.14
CA ARG A 114 9.14 2.41 -0.01
C ARG A 114 10.40 1.94 -0.72
N ASN A 115 10.91 0.79 -0.28
CA ASN A 115 12.06 0.12 -0.89
C ASN A 115 11.66 -1.32 -1.22
N PRO A 116 11.93 -1.81 -2.42
CA PRO A 116 11.55 -3.18 -2.82
C PRO A 116 12.30 -4.29 -2.06
N LEU A 117 13.36 -3.97 -1.31
CA LEU A 117 14.06 -4.91 -0.43
C LEU A 117 13.35 -5.13 0.91
N GLY A 118 12.29 -4.37 1.23
CA GLY A 118 11.57 -4.50 2.50
C GLY A 118 11.02 -5.91 2.70
N GLY A 119 11.33 -6.53 3.85
CA GLY A 119 11.01 -7.93 4.14
C GLY A 119 9.51 -8.23 4.16
N ARG A 120 8.67 -7.25 4.52
CA ARG A 120 7.20 -7.37 4.58
C ARG A 120 6.49 -6.82 3.34
N CYS A 121 7.18 -6.58 2.23
CA CYS A 121 6.55 -6.15 0.99
C CYS A 121 5.50 -7.13 0.46
N PHE A 122 5.57 -8.42 0.83
CA PHE A 122 4.56 -9.41 0.44
C PHE A 122 3.18 -9.14 1.05
N GLU A 123 3.08 -8.52 2.23
CA GLU A 123 1.81 -8.24 2.90
C GLU A 123 1.34 -6.78 2.75
N TYR A 124 2.12 -5.94 2.06
CA TYR A 124 1.74 -4.57 1.75
C TYR A 124 1.23 -4.44 0.31
N TRP A 125 0.38 -3.43 0.07
CA TRP A 125 -0.37 -3.33 -1.19
C TRP A 125 0.47 -2.76 -2.32
N SER A 126 0.97 -1.53 -2.20
CA SER A 126 1.51 -0.80 -3.35
C SER A 126 2.62 0.18 -2.96
N GLU A 127 3.40 0.62 -3.95
CA GLU A 127 4.23 1.83 -3.87
C GLU A 127 3.38 3.10 -4.01
N ASP A 128 2.13 2.97 -4.46
CA ASP A 128 1.19 4.07 -4.65
C ASP A 128 0.17 4.12 -3.51
N PRO A 129 0.08 5.25 -2.77
CA PRO A 129 -0.85 5.38 -1.64
C PRO A 129 -2.33 5.43 -2.04
N TYR A 130 -2.64 5.89 -3.27
CA TYR A 130 -4.01 5.90 -3.78
C TYR A 130 -4.49 4.46 -4.00
N LEU A 131 -3.73 3.67 -4.77
CA LEU A 131 -4.04 2.27 -5.03
C LEU A 131 -4.13 1.48 -3.71
N ALA A 132 -3.13 1.62 -2.83
CA ALA A 132 -3.10 0.90 -1.55
C ALA A 132 -4.38 1.13 -0.72
N GLY A 133 -4.83 2.38 -0.59
CA GLY A 133 -6.02 2.73 0.18
C GLY A 133 -7.32 2.26 -0.46
N HIS A 134 -7.44 2.42 -1.80
CA HIS A 134 -8.67 2.09 -2.54
C HIS A 134 -8.88 0.58 -2.72
N GLU A 135 -7.86 -0.23 -2.61
CA GLU A 135 -7.99 -1.68 -2.62
C GLU A 135 -8.14 -2.27 -1.23
N ALA A 136 -7.28 -1.88 -0.29
CA ALA A 136 -7.30 -2.43 1.07
C ALA A 136 -8.60 -2.14 1.82
N ILE A 137 -9.35 -1.09 1.44
CA ILE A 137 -10.67 -0.78 2.01
C ILE A 137 -11.63 -1.95 1.82
N GLY A 138 -11.53 -2.71 0.73
CA GLY A 138 -12.36 -3.90 0.49
C GLY A 138 -12.25 -4.93 1.61
N ILE A 139 -11.03 -5.20 2.13
CA ILE A 139 -10.86 -6.09 3.29
C ILE A 139 -11.60 -5.54 4.51
N VAL A 140 -11.43 -4.24 4.81
CA VAL A 140 -12.05 -3.63 6.01
C VAL A 140 -13.58 -3.68 5.93
N GLU A 141 -14.15 -3.28 4.81
CA GLU A 141 -15.60 -3.29 4.60
C GLU A 141 -16.16 -4.72 4.59
N GLY A 142 -15.49 -5.64 3.88
CA GLY A 142 -15.91 -7.05 3.80
C GLY A 142 -15.92 -7.71 5.18
N VAL A 143 -14.84 -7.59 5.95
CA VAL A 143 -14.74 -8.18 7.29
C VAL A 143 -15.79 -7.55 8.23
N GLN A 144 -15.89 -6.23 8.28
CA GLN A 144 -16.79 -5.53 9.20
C GLN A 144 -18.28 -5.73 8.84
N SER A 145 -18.60 -6.02 7.56
CA SER A 145 -19.98 -6.34 7.11
C SER A 145 -20.57 -7.55 7.82
N LYS A 146 -19.73 -8.48 8.29
CA LYS A 146 -20.14 -9.70 9.00
C LYS A 146 -20.09 -9.57 10.52
N GLY A 147 -19.72 -8.40 11.06
CA GLY A 147 -19.66 -8.15 12.50
C GLY A 147 -18.35 -8.58 13.18
N VAL A 148 -17.28 -8.75 12.41
CA VAL A 148 -15.90 -8.96 12.87
C VAL A 148 -15.12 -7.66 12.68
N GLY A 149 -14.23 -7.31 13.63
CA GLY A 149 -13.39 -6.12 13.51
C GLY A 149 -12.13 -6.38 12.68
N THR A 150 -11.59 -5.30 12.11
CA THR A 150 -10.25 -5.28 11.48
C THR A 150 -9.30 -4.45 12.32
N SER A 151 -8.00 -4.72 12.24
CA SER A 151 -6.96 -3.84 12.77
C SER A 151 -6.07 -3.36 11.63
N LEU A 152 -6.36 -2.15 11.15
CA LEU A 152 -5.58 -1.51 10.08
C LEU A 152 -4.16 -1.23 10.58
N LYS A 153 -3.13 -1.73 9.87
CA LYS A 153 -1.74 -1.73 10.37
C LYS A 153 -0.71 -1.36 9.31
N HIS A 154 0.47 -0.94 9.65
CA HIS A 154 1.01 -0.53 10.95
C HIS A 154 1.12 1.00 10.96
N PHE A 155 0.38 1.69 11.78
CA PHE A 155 0.26 3.15 11.78
C PHE A 155 1.36 3.81 12.62
N ALA A 156 2.41 4.40 11.99
CA ALA A 156 2.65 4.55 10.57
C ALA A 156 4.14 4.41 10.25
N ALA A 157 4.44 4.39 8.94
CA ALA A 157 5.83 4.41 8.44
C ALA A 157 6.69 3.22 8.87
N ASN A 158 6.10 2.02 9.02
CA ASN A 158 6.82 0.76 9.19
C ASN A 158 7.18 0.18 7.81
N ASN A 159 8.24 0.71 7.16
CA ASN A 159 8.58 0.41 5.77
C ASN A 159 9.84 -0.45 5.62
N GLN A 160 10.39 -0.98 6.71
CA GLN A 160 11.56 -1.84 6.76
C GLN A 160 11.52 -2.75 7.98
N GLU A 161 12.22 -3.90 7.91
CA GLU A 161 12.38 -4.82 9.03
C GLU A 161 13.66 -4.55 9.84
N SER A 162 14.67 -4.03 9.18
CA SER A 162 15.94 -3.66 9.81
C SER A 162 15.71 -2.65 10.93
N ASP A 163 16.05 -3.06 12.16
CA ASP A 163 15.95 -2.25 13.38
C ASP A 163 14.52 -1.76 13.70
N ARG A 164 13.47 -2.42 13.19
CA ARG A 164 12.07 -1.97 13.19
C ARG A 164 11.52 -1.61 14.58
N LEU A 165 12.02 -2.25 15.64
CA LEU A 165 11.52 -2.06 17.02
C LEU A 165 11.95 -0.71 17.63
N ARG A 166 12.92 0.01 17.05
CA ARG A 166 13.47 1.23 17.64
C ARG A 166 13.96 2.29 16.63
N VAL A 167 14.01 1.99 15.32
CA VAL A 167 14.49 2.93 14.32
C VAL A 167 13.65 4.22 14.33
N ASP A 168 14.31 5.36 14.18
CA ASP A 168 13.65 6.65 14.02
C ASP A 168 13.51 6.98 12.52
N ALA A 169 12.30 6.85 12.01
CA ALA A 169 11.96 7.26 10.65
C ALA A 169 11.81 8.79 10.61
N ARG A 170 12.77 9.48 10.00
CA ARG A 170 12.78 10.93 9.84
C ARG A 170 12.13 11.30 8.52
N ILE A 171 10.95 11.85 8.59
CA ILE A 171 10.07 12.05 7.45
C ILE A 171 9.55 13.50 7.46
N SER A 172 9.63 14.18 6.31
CA SER A 172 9.05 15.52 6.20
C SER A 172 7.53 15.49 6.37
N PRO A 173 6.90 16.57 6.89
CA PRO A 173 5.44 16.66 7.00
C PRO A 173 4.74 16.40 5.66
N ARG A 174 5.29 16.89 4.56
CA ARG A 174 4.75 16.69 3.23
C ARG A 174 4.77 15.22 2.82
N ALA A 175 5.89 14.53 2.99
CA ALA A 175 5.98 13.10 2.65
C ALA A 175 5.05 12.24 3.51
N LEU A 176 4.91 12.53 4.81
CA LEU A 176 3.92 11.87 5.66
C LEU A 176 2.51 12.02 5.08
N ARG A 177 2.12 13.25 4.70
CA ARG A 177 0.77 13.57 4.23
C ARG A 177 0.46 13.07 2.82
N GLU A 178 1.45 13.03 1.91
CA GLU A 178 1.22 12.68 0.51
C GLU A 178 1.50 11.19 0.22
N ILE A 179 2.34 10.51 1.02
CA ILE A 179 2.80 9.14 0.75
C ILE A 179 2.40 8.16 1.87
N TYR A 180 2.76 8.44 3.13
CA TYR A 180 2.68 7.42 4.19
C TYR A 180 1.35 7.39 4.94
N PHE A 181 0.56 8.45 4.90
CA PHE A 181 -0.74 8.55 5.54
C PHE A 181 -1.95 8.28 4.62
N PRO A 182 -1.93 8.58 3.30
CA PRO A 182 -3.17 8.60 2.53
C PRO A 182 -3.94 7.29 2.49
N ALA A 183 -3.27 6.13 2.48
CA ALA A 183 -3.96 4.84 2.54
C ALA A 183 -4.74 4.69 3.87
N PHE A 184 -4.13 5.04 5.00
CA PHE A 184 -4.79 5.04 6.31
C PHE A 184 -5.92 6.07 6.36
N GLU A 185 -5.67 7.31 5.93
CA GLU A 185 -6.65 8.39 5.91
C GLU A 185 -7.89 8.02 5.09
N HIS A 186 -7.69 7.45 3.89
CA HIS A 186 -8.77 7.03 3.03
C HIS A 186 -9.66 5.98 3.72
N ILE A 187 -9.05 4.92 4.25
CA ILE A 187 -9.76 3.83 4.90
C ILE A 187 -10.47 4.30 6.17
N VAL A 188 -9.82 5.14 6.98
CA VAL A 188 -10.45 5.72 8.18
C VAL A 188 -11.68 6.53 7.81
N LYS A 189 -11.54 7.46 6.87
CA LYS A 189 -12.65 8.36 6.48
C LYS A 189 -13.81 7.65 5.80
N LYS A 190 -13.56 6.54 5.10
CA LYS A 190 -14.58 5.84 4.30
C LYS A 190 -15.18 4.63 5.01
N ALA A 191 -14.38 3.82 5.71
CA ALA A 191 -14.81 2.54 6.29
C ALA A 191 -14.78 2.50 7.82
N GLN A 192 -14.13 3.46 8.50
CA GLN A 192 -14.01 3.49 9.96
C GLN A 192 -13.58 2.11 10.51
N PRO A 193 -12.34 1.66 10.32
CA PRO A 193 -11.88 0.41 10.88
C PRO A 193 -12.10 0.39 12.39
N TRP A 194 -12.56 -0.74 12.94
CA TRP A 194 -12.89 -0.78 14.37
C TRP A 194 -11.66 -0.68 15.25
N THR A 195 -10.52 -1.10 14.73
CA THR A 195 -9.23 -0.91 15.40
C THR A 195 -8.13 -0.50 14.42
N ILE A 196 -7.12 0.18 14.94
CA ILE A 196 -5.86 0.50 14.25
C ILE A 196 -4.71 0.04 15.13
N MET A 197 -3.70 -0.60 14.52
CA MET A 197 -2.48 -0.99 15.22
C MET A 197 -1.38 0.06 14.93
N CYS A 198 -0.83 0.68 15.99
CA CYS A 198 0.33 1.56 15.81
C CYS A 198 1.59 0.74 15.54
N SER A 199 2.55 1.35 14.85
CA SER A 199 3.82 0.70 14.48
C SER A 199 4.84 0.70 15.63
N TYR A 200 5.89 -0.10 15.49
CA TYR A 200 7.01 -0.17 16.44
C TYR A 200 7.91 1.06 16.43
N ASN A 201 8.21 1.58 15.24
CA ASN A 201 9.24 2.58 15.00
C ASN A 201 8.90 3.93 15.63
N ARG A 202 9.92 4.77 15.75
CA ARG A 202 9.74 6.20 16.00
C ARG A 202 9.45 6.94 14.71
N ILE A 203 8.71 8.02 14.83
CA ILE A 203 8.51 9.00 13.76
C ILE A 203 9.02 10.34 14.28
N ASN A 204 10.05 10.88 13.65
CA ASN A 204 10.66 12.15 14.02
C ASN A 204 10.96 12.25 15.52
N GLY A 205 11.58 11.18 16.06
CA GLY A 205 12.04 11.07 17.45
C GLY A 205 11.05 10.49 18.45
N VAL A 206 9.75 10.32 18.12
CA VAL A 206 8.71 9.86 19.04
C VAL A 206 8.20 8.47 18.64
N HIS A 207 8.18 7.50 19.56
CA HIS A 207 7.57 6.18 19.34
C HIS A 207 6.11 6.31 18.95
N SER A 208 5.67 5.56 17.94
CA SER A 208 4.32 5.65 17.40
C SER A 208 3.24 5.49 18.46
N ALA A 209 3.40 4.56 19.42
CA ALA A 209 2.48 4.35 20.54
C ALA A 209 2.37 5.55 21.50
N GLN A 210 3.41 6.38 21.58
CA GLN A 210 3.52 7.54 22.50
C GLN A 210 3.34 8.88 21.76
N ASN A 211 3.02 8.84 20.49
CA ASN A 211 2.97 10.03 19.64
C ASN A 211 1.56 10.65 19.64
N HIS A 212 1.34 11.63 20.53
CA HIS A 212 0.05 12.35 20.65
C HIS A 212 -0.37 12.99 19.33
N TRP A 213 0.57 13.63 18.63
CA TRP A 213 0.28 14.24 17.34
C TRP A 213 -0.25 13.20 16.34
N LEU A 214 0.37 12.01 16.30
CA LEU A 214 -0.04 10.93 15.39
C LEU A 214 -1.41 10.35 15.78
N LEU A 215 -1.57 9.93 17.06
CA LEU A 215 -2.72 9.14 17.50
C LEU A 215 -3.94 9.99 17.88
N THR A 216 -3.74 11.25 18.26
CA THR A 216 -4.83 12.15 18.66
C THR A 216 -5.05 13.22 17.60
N ASP A 217 -4.08 14.13 17.38
CA ASP A 217 -4.31 15.30 16.55
C ASP A 217 -4.62 14.91 15.09
N VAL A 218 -3.84 13.98 14.50
CA VAL A 218 -4.03 13.53 13.12
C VAL A 218 -5.15 12.50 13.02
N LEU A 219 -5.01 11.38 13.75
CA LEU A 219 -5.92 10.24 13.56
C LEU A 219 -7.34 10.54 14.03
N ARG A 220 -7.50 11.12 15.23
CA ARG A 220 -8.82 11.33 15.83
C ARG A 220 -9.42 12.69 15.49
N ASP A 221 -8.65 13.76 15.71
CA ASP A 221 -9.21 15.11 15.59
C ASP A 221 -9.32 15.55 14.11
N GLU A 222 -8.34 15.23 13.26
CA GLU A 222 -8.36 15.62 11.86
C GLU A 222 -9.12 14.62 10.99
N TRP A 223 -8.88 13.28 11.16
CA TRP A 223 -9.53 12.27 10.30
C TRP A 223 -10.85 11.75 10.86
N GLY A 224 -11.15 12.01 12.14
CA GLY A 224 -12.40 11.61 12.78
C GLY A 224 -12.47 10.12 13.11
N PHE A 225 -11.34 9.48 13.45
CA PHE A 225 -11.32 8.07 13.83
C PHE A 225 -12.05 7.82 15.15
N GLU A 226 -13.04 6.93 15.12
CA GLU A 226 -13.90 6.60 16.25
C GLU A 226 -13.53 5.27 16.95
N GLY A 227 -12.68 4.46 16.34
CA GLY A 227 -12.29 3.15 16.86
C GLY A 227 -11.24 3.20 17.97
N ILE A 228 -10.68 2.05 18.30
CA ILE A 228 -9.58 1.94 19.26
C ILE A 228 -8.23 1.87 18.55
N VAL A 229 -7.19 2.40 19.21
CA VAL A 229 -5.79 2.18 18.80
C VAL A 229 -5.19 1.12 19.70
N MET A 230 -4.61 0.07 19.12
CA MET A 230 -3.82 -0.92 19.84
C MET A 230 -2.33 -0.76 19.50
N SER A 231 -1.47 -1.23 20.39
CA SER A 231 -0.04 -1.36 20.08
C SER A 231 0.21 -2.55 19.15
N ASP A 232 1.26 -2.48 18.34
CA ASP A 232 1.90 -3.69 17.85
C ASP A 232 2.50 -4.47 19.06
N TRP A 233 2.83 -5.75 18.88
CA TRP A 233 3.21 -6.67 19.97
C TRP A 233 4.49 -6.24 20.66
N GLY A 234 4.32 -5.55 21.81
CA GLY A 234 5.42 -4.98 22.61
C GLY A 234 5.86 -3.58 22.18
N ALA A 235 5.08 -2.87 21.39
CA ALA A 235 5.39 -1.50 20.96
C ALA A 235 5.08 -0.43 22.02
N ASP A 236 4.41 -0.77 23.11
CA ASP A 236 4.17 0.15 24.24
C ASP A 236 5.37 0.14 25.20
N HIS A 237 6.06 1.27 25.30
CA HIS A 237 7.24 1.43 26.16
C HIS A 237 6.98 2.24 27.44
N ASP A 238 5.85 2.95 27.52
CA ASP A 238 5.40 3.73 28.68
C ASP A 238 3.89 3.82 28.67
N ARG A 239 3.24 2.97 29.48
CA ARG A 239 1.79 2.84 29.59
C ARG A 239 1.07 4.18 29.77
N GLY A 240 1.62 5.04 30.64
CA GLY A 240 1.04 6.35 30.93
C GLY A 240 1.15 7.31 29.76
N ALA A 241 2.32 7.40 29.15
CA ALA A 241 2.55 8.24 27.98
C ALA A 241 1.73 7.78 26.77
N SER A 242 1.64 6.47 26.53
CA SER A 242 0.89 5.90 25.42
C SER A 242 -0.61 6.11 25.57
N LEU A 243 -1.19 5.90 26.76
CA LEU A 243 -2.60 6.20 26.99
C LEU A 243 -2.89 7.70 26.80
N ASN A 244 -2.00 8.56 27.30
CA ASN A 244 -2.14 10.01 27.10
C ASN A 244 -2.01 10.43 25.65
N ALA A 245 -1.25 9.68 24.84
CA ALA A 245 -1.14 9.91 23.41
C ALA A 245 -2.38 9.45 22.59
N GLY A 246 -3.22 8.58 23.16
CA GLY A 246 -4.42 8.08 22.51
C GLY A 246 -4.45 6.57 22.27
N LEU A 247 -3.49 5.81 22.80
CA LEU A 247 -3.47 4.35 22.77
C LEU A 247 -4.54 3.79 23.71
N ASN A 248 -5.45 2.95 23.20
CA ASN A 248 -6.48 2.29 24.01
C ASN A 248 -6.03 0.97 24.61
N LEU A 249 -5.23 0.20 23.88
CA LEU A 249 -4.94 -1.20 24.19
C LEU A 249 -3.46 -1.52 23.99
N GLU A 250 -2.81 -1.96 25.06
CA GLU A 250 -1.49 -2.59 25.01
C GLU A 250 -1.62 -4.07 24.63
N MET A 251 -0.82 -4.54 23.68
CA MET A 251 -0.70 -5.96 23.32
C MET A 251 0.78 -6.38 23.17
N PRO A 252 1.17 -7.58 23.63
CA PRO A 252 0.51 -8.36 24.69
C PRO A 252 0.59 -7.63 26.03
N PRO A 253 -0.08 -8.13 27.09
CA PRO A 253 -0.03 -7.45 28.38
C PRO A 253 1.37 -7.42 28.98
N SER A 254 1.80 -6.25 29.47
CA SER A 254 3.02 -6.10 30.26
C SER A 254 2.81 -6.43 31.76
N TYR A 255 1.56 -6.64 32.16
CA TYR A 255 1.14 -6.84 33.56
C TYR A 255 1.47 -5.64 34.45
N THR A 256 1.44 -4.44 33.91
CA THR A 256 1.77 -3.17 34.58
C THR A 256 0.58 -2.21 34.67
N ASP A 257 -0.65 -2.71 34.76
CA ASP A 257 -1.88 -1.90 34.82
C ASP A 257 -1.89 -0.94 36.02
N ASP A 258 -1.14 -1.27 37.10
CA ASP A 258 -0.91 -0.40 38.25
C ASP A 258 -0.24 0.92 37.85
N GLN A 259 0.57 0.96 36.79
CA GLN A 259 1.15 2.22 36.25
C GLN A 259 0.07 3.19 35.79
N ILE A 260 -1.01 2.70 35.16
CA ILE A 260 -2.17 3.51 34.78
C ILE A 260 -2.89 4.03 36.02
N VAL A 261 -3.13 3.14 36.99
CA VAL A 261 -3.75 3.53 38.28
C VAL A 261 -2.96 4.62 38.99
N TYR A 262 -1.63 4.47 39.08
CA TYR A 262 -0.75 5.50 39.63
C TYR A 262 -0.76 6.80 38.81
N ALA A 263 -0.73 6.71 37.48
CA ALA A 263 -0.74 7.86 36.59
C ALA A 263 -2.04 8.68 36.73
N VAL A 264 -3.17 8.03 37.01
CA VAL A 264 -4.42 8.72 37.33
C VAL A 264 -4.39 9.35 38.70
N ARG A 265 -3.87 8.64 39.71
CA ARG A 265 -3.80 9.14 41.09
C ARG A 265 -2.85 10.33 41.26
N ASP A 266 -1.77 10.38 40.48
CA ASP A 266 -0.80 11.48 40.51
C ASP A 266 -1.10 12.60 39.47
N GLY A 267 -2.18 12.45 38.69
CA GLY A 267 -2.68 13.48 37.80
C GLY A 267 -1.98 13.56 36.43
N ARG A 268 -1.12 12.61 36.09
CA ARG A 268 -0.52 12.50 34.72
C ARG A 268 -1.57 12.11 33.66
N ILE A 269 -2.56 11.34 34.07
CA ILE A 269 -3.72 10.96 33.26
C ILE A 269 -4.97 11.45 33.99
N THR A 270 -5.89 12.11 33.31
CA THR A 270 -7.18 12.45 33.89
C THR A 270 -8.13 11.26 33.93
N PRO A 271 -9.02 11.15 34.94
CA PRO A 271 -10.05 10.10 34.94
C PRO A 271 -10.87 10.06 33.64
N ALA A 272 -11.15 11.22 33.04
CA ALA A 272 -11.91 11.28 31.79
C ALA A 272 -11.14 10.71 30.59
N GLN A 273 -9.81 10.81 30.55
CA GLN A 273 -8.99 10.16 29.51
C GLN A 273 -9.07 8.65 29.65
N LEU A 274 -8.86 8.09 30.87
CA LEU A 274 -8.99 6.67 31.10
C LEU A 274 -10.42 6.17 30.79
N ASP A 275 -11.44 6.91 31.19
CA ASP A 275 -12.84 6.57 30.89
C ASP A 275 -13.09 6.48 29.40
N ARG A 276 -12.56 7.39 28.60
CA ARG A 276 -12.67 7.39 27.15
C ARG A 276 -11.99 6.16 26.54
N MET A 277 -10.78 5.82 26.99
CA MET A 277 -10.03 4.65 26.48
C MET A 277 -10.72 3.34 26.83
N ALA A 278 -11.12 3.17 28.08
CA ALA A 278 -11.85 1.99 28.53
C ALA A 278 -13.25 1.86 27.90
N GLN A 279 -13.96 2.98 27.67
CA GLN A 279 -15.26 2.93 26.98
C GLN A 279 -15.09 2.45 25.53
N GLY A 280 -14.03 2.87 24.81
CA GLY A 280 -13.74 2.36 23.47
C GLY A 280 -13.58 0.84 23.44
N MET A 281 -12.96 0.25 24.47
CA MET A 281 -12.84 -1.21 24.58
C MET A 281 -14.20 -1.88 24.77
N ILE A 282 -15.08 -1.32 25.62
CA ILE A 282 -16.45 -1.81 25.80
C ILE A 282 -17.24 -1.70 24.50
N ASP A 283 -17.08 -0.61 23.77
CA ASP A 283 -17.77 -0.38 22.50
C ASP A 283 -17.32 -1.37 21.42
N LEU A 284 -16.03 -1.72 21.36
CA LEU A 284 -15.50 -2.77 20.47
C LEU A 284 -16.13 -4.13 20.79
N VAL A 285 -16.17 -4.50 22.08
CA VAL A 285 -16.79 -5.76 22.53
C VAL A 285 -18.31 -5.79 22.21
N ASN A 286 -18.99 -4.65 22.31
CA ASN A 286 -20.41 -4.53 21.90
C ASN A 286 -20.58 -4.70 20.38
N LYS A 287 -19.73 -4.09 19.56
CA LYS A 287 -19.78 -4.20 18.08
C LYS A 287 -19.63 -5.65 17.63
N THR A 288 -18.71 -6.40 18.23
CA THR A 288 -18.41 -7.79 17.86
C THR A 288 -19.36 -8.83 18.46
N ARG A 289 -20.15 -8.45 19.44
CA ARG A 289 -21.00 -9.36 20.23
C ARG A 289 -21.90 -10.26 19.41
N ALA A 290 -22.57 -9.71 18.39
CA ALA A 290 -23.52 -10.47 17.58
C ALA A 290 -22.80 -11.63 16.86
N ALA A 291 -21.69 -11.36 16.21
CA ALA A 291 -20.87 -12.35 15.52
C ALA A 291 -20.30 -13.40 16.50
N MET A 292 -19.79 -12.95 17.66
CA MET A 292 -19.21 -13.86 18.66
C MET A 292 -20.27 -14.73 19.37
N SER A 293 -21.54 -14.35 19.31
CA SER A 293 -22.65 -15.13 19.91
C SER A 293 -23.23 -16.20 18.98
N VAL A 294 -22.79 -16.29 17.73
CA VAL A 294 -23.28 -17.30 16.77
C VAL A 294 -22.69 -18.67 17.15
N ASP A 295 -23.52 -19.61 17.57
CA ASP A 295 -23.07 -20.96 17.91
C ASP A 295 -23.09 -21.89 16.69
N ASN A 296 -22.14 -22.82 16.65
CA ASN A 296 -22.04 -23.88 15.63
C ASN A 296 -22.00 -23.38 14.20
N TYR A 297 -21.53 -22.15 13.97
CA TYR A 297 -21.30 -21.65 12.61
C TYR A 297 -20.25 -22.52 11.90
N ARG A 298 -20.45 -22.76 10.62
CA ARG A 298 -19.50 -23.42 9.74
C ARG A 298 -19.47 -22.69 8.41
N PHE A 299 -18.28 -22.25 8.02
CA PHE A 299 -18.09 -21.66 6.70
C PHE A 299 -18.03 -22.78 5.62
N ASP A 300 -18.33 -22.39 4.40
CA ASP A 300 -18.25 -23.30 3.25
C ASP A 300 -16.85 -23.28 2.65
N VAL A 301 -16.07 -24.31 2.92
CA VAL A 301 -14.68 -24.45 2.47
C VAL A 301 -14.56 -24.40 0.95
N ASP A 302 -15.51 -25.00 0.22
CA ASP A 302 -15.47 -25.01 -1.24
C ASP A 302 -15.80 -23.62 -1.82
N ALA A 303 -16.77 -22.91 -1.22
CA ALA A 303 -17.08 -21.55 -1.64
C ALA A 303 -15.93 -20.57 -1.37
N HIS A 304 -15.24 -20.70 -0.22
CA HIS A 304 -14.06 -19.88 0.07
C HIS A 304 -12.87 -20.20 -0.84
N ASP A 305 -12.70 -21.48 -1.19
CA ASP A 305 -11.68 -21.89 -2.15
C ASP A 305 -11.91 -21.30 -3.55
N GLU A 306 -13.19 -21.20 -3.98
CA GLU A 306 -13.55 -20.52 -5.23
C GLU A 306 -13.21 -19.01 -5.20
N VAL A 307 -13.44 -18.33 -4.06
CA VAL A 307 -13.01 -16.93 -3.87
C VAL A 307 -11.49 -16.83 -3.92
N ALA A 308 -10.76 -17.75 -3.28
CA ALA A 308 -9.30 -17.79 -3.33
C ALA A 308 -8.78 -18.04 -4.75
N HIS A 309 -9.46 -18.93 -5.51
CA HIS A 309 -9.13 -19.22 -6.89
C HIS A 309 -9.32 -17.99 -7.80
N GLN A 310 -10.47 -17.32 -7.69
CA GLN A 310 -10.72 -16.09 -8.45
C GLN A 310 -9.70 -14.99 -8.10
N ALA A 311 -9.39 -14.83 -6.81
CA ALA A 311 -8.38 -13.88 -6.36
C ALA A 311 -7.00 -14.20 -6.92
N ALA A 312 -6.62 -15.48 -6.96
CA ALA A 312 -5.36 -15.94 -7.55
C ALA A 312 -5.29 -15.66 -9.06
N ILE A 313 -6.37 -15.94 -9.80
CA ILE A 313 -6.44 -15.65 -11.26
C ILE A 313 -6.20 -14.18 -11.54
N GLU A 314 -6.92 -13.29 -10.83
CA GLU A 314 -6.84 -11.84 -11.08
C GLU A 314 -5.54 -11.20 -10.57
N SER A 315 -4.77 -11.91 -9.73
CA SER A 315 -3.47 -11.49 -9.23
C SER A 315 -2.32 -11.74 -10.21
N ILE A 316 -2.48 -12.67 -11.17
CA ILE A 316 -1.42 -13.04 -12.10
C ILE A 316 -1.19 -11.93 -13.13
N VAL A 317 0.06 -11.45 -13.20
CA VAL A 317 0.49 -10.41 -14.16
C VAL A 317 1.32 -11.04 -15.27
N MET A 318 0.89 -10.92 -16.51
CA MET A 318 1.70 -11.34 -17.65
C MET A 318 2.67 -10.22 -18.03
N LEU A 319 3.97 -10.45 -17.78
CA LEU A 319 5.03 -9.49 -18.07
C LEU A 319 5.54 -9.58 -19.51
N LYS A 320 5.53 -10.78 -20.08
CA LYS A 320 6.08 -11.04 -21.42
C LYS A 320 5.33 -12.17 -22.10
N ASN A 321 5.11 -12.03 -23.44
CA ASN A 321 4.49 -13.07 -24.28
C ASN A 321 4.98 -12.97 -25.73
N ASP A 322 6.28 -13.24 -25.94
CA ASP A 322 6.87 -13.20 -27.29
C ASP A 322 6.32 -14.34 -28.15
N ASP A 323 6.11 -14.05 -29.43
CA ASP A 323 5.58 -14.97 -30.42
C ASP A 323 4.21 -15.59 -30.04
N ALA A 324 3.46 -14.95 -29.12
CA ALA A 324 2.23 -15.50 -28.53
C ALA A 324 2.41 -16.93 -28.04
N ILE A 325 3.51 -17.17 -27.27
CA ILE A 325 3.80 -18.50 -26.73
C ILE A 325 2.71 -18.97 -25.75
N LEU A 326 2.07 -18.06 -25.07
CA LEU A 326 0.87 -18.27 -24.26
C LEU A 326 -0.37 -17.72 -24.99
N PRO A 327 -1.55 -18.35 -24.83
CA PRO A 327 -1.81 -19.57 -24.03
C PRO A 327 -1.31 -20.85 -24.71
N LEU A 328 -0.95 -21.83 -23.88
CA LEU A 328 -0.53 -23.15 -24.36
C LEU A 328 -1.73 -23.99 -24.82
N ASN A 329 -1.48 -24.87 -25.79
CA ASN A 329 -2.48 -25.81 -26.22
C ASN A 329 -2.47 -27.07 -25.34
N ALA A 330 -3.50 -27.23 -24.50
CA ALA A 330 -3.68 -28.41 -23.65
C ALA A 330 -4.11 -29.69 -24.42
N GLY A 331 -4.15 -29.65 -25.76
CA GLY A 331 -4.60 -30.77 -26.57
C GLY A 331 -6.13 -31.00 -26.58
N PRO A 332 -6.62 -32.24 -26.71
CA PRO A 332 -8.05 -32.53 -26.87
C PRO A 332 -8.95 -32.09 -25.71
N VAL A 333 -8.38 -31.78 -24.54
CA VAL A 333 -9.12 -31.29 -23.38
C VAL A 333 -9.62 -29.84 -23.64
N ALA A 334 -8.80 -29.01 -24.26
CA ALA A 334 -9.16 -27.65 -24.60
C ALA A 334 -9.59 -27.49 -26.06
N ASN A 335 -8.99 -28.22 -26.98
CA ASN A 335 -9.32 -28.20 -28.41
C ASN A 335 -9.26 -29.62 -29.00
N PRO A 336 -10.42 -30.28 -29.30
CA PRO A 336 -10.48 -31.67 -29.79
C PRO A 336 -9.70 -31.93 -31.08
N SER A 337 -9.35 -30.88 -31.83
CA SER A 337 -8.66 -31.01 -33.12
C SER A 337 -7.16 -30.73 -33.03
N ALA A 338 -6.66 -30.31 -31.87
CA ALA A 338 -5.26 -29.93 -31.70
C ALA A 338 -4.39 -31.11 -31.23
N MET A 339 -3.18 -31.22 -31.77
CA MET A 339 -2.16 -32.11 -31.23
C MET A 339 -1.64 -31.53 -29.89
N PRO A 340 -1.60 -32.36 -28.84
CA PRO A 340 -1.07 -31.89 -27.56
C PRO A 340 0.42 -31.56 -27.69
N GLN A 341 0.85 -30.40 -27.15
CA GLN A 341 2.26 -30.08 -27.00
C GLN A 341 2.88 -31.01 -25.93
N LYS A 342 4.13 -31.38 -26.10
CA LYS A 342 4.93 -32.01 -25.03
C LYS A 342 5.40 -30.89 -24.09
N ILE A 343 4.93 -30.95 -22.88
CA ILE A 343 5.22 -29.93 -21.86
C ILE A 343 6.26 -30.48 -20.88
N ALA A 344 7.33 -29.74 -20.65
CA ALA A 344 8.20 -29.93 -19.50
C ALA A 344 7.85 -28.91 -18.41
N VAL A 345 7.75 -29.38 -17.19
CA VAL A 345 7.62 -28.51 -15.99
C VAL A 345 8.90 -28.63 -15.18
N ILE A 346 9.61 -27.52 -15.02
CA ILE A 346 10.90 -27.47 -14.31
C ILE A 346 10.79 -26.50 -13.16
N GLY A 347 11.31 -26.88 -12.01
CA GLY A 347 11.33 -26.08 -10.80
C GLY A 347 10.49 -26.67 -9.67
N GLU A 348 11.09 -26.79 -8.49
CA GLU A 348 10.44 -27.39 -7.31
C GLU A 348 9.17 -26.67 -6.89
N PHE A 349 9.05 -25.35 -7.15
CA PHE A 349 7.84 -24.56 -6.84
C PHE A 349 6.59 -25.05 -7.58
N ALA A 350 6.73 -25.81 -8.67
CA ALA A 350 5.58 -26.40 -9.34
C ALA A 350 4.94 -27.54 -8.55
N ARG A 351 5.73 -28.22 -7.68
CA ARG A 351 5.31 -29.33 -6.82
C ARG A 351 5.07 -28.87 -5.39
N THR A 352 5.96 -28.02 -4.88
CA THR A 352 5.93 -27.46 -3.53
C THR A 352 5.78 -25.94 -3.66
N PRO A 353 4.54 -25.42 -3.85
CA PRO A 353 4.32 -24.03 -4.14
C PRO A 353 4.68 -23.13 -2.94
N ARG A 354 5.32 -22.01 -3.19
CA ARG A 354 5.40 -20.92 -2.24
C ARG A 354 4.14 -20.08 -2.38
N TYR A 355 3.19 -20.27 -1.49
CA TYR A 355 1.84 -19.71 -1.58
C TYR A 355 1.59 -18.49 -0.70
N GLN A 356 2.48 -18.24 0.28
CA GLN A 356 2.38 -17.14 1.23
C GLN A 356 3.77 -16.66 1.69
N GLY A 357 3.83 -15.54 2.43
CA GLY A 357 5.03 -15.06 3.09
C GLY A 357 5.25 -15.69 4.46
N GLY A 358 6.45 -15.53 5.01
CA GLY A 358 6.81 -16.03 6.33
C GLY A 358 6.50 -15.03 7.46
N GLY A 359 6.44 -15.53 8.70
CA GLY A 359 6.24 -14.72 9.89
C GLY A 359 4.82 -14.77 10.46
N SER A 360 4.38 -13.70 11.11
CA SER A 360 3.09 -13.63 11.81
C SER A 360 1.86 -13.84 10.91
N SER A 361 2.00 -13.73 9.60
CA SER A 361 0.91 -13.93 8.64
C SER A 361 0.76 -15.37 8.14
N HIS A 362 1.57 -16.33 8.63
CA HIS A 362 1.61 -17.70 8.14
C HIS A 362 0.33 -18.49 8.47
N ILE A 363 -0.37 -19.01 7.46
CA ILE A 363 -1.67 -19.68 7.55
C ILE A 363 -1.51 -21.17 7.22
N THR A 364 -2.18 -22.05 7.96
CA THR A 364 -2.35 -23.46 7.61
C THR A 364 -3.54 -23.57 6.66
N PRO A 365 -3.34 -23.85 5.36
CA PRO A 365 -4.43 -23.79 4.38
C PRO A 365 -5.42 -24.94 4.56
N THR A 366 -6.73 -24.69 4.31
CA THR A 366 -7.77 -25.73 4.29
C THR A 366 -7.57 -26.72 3.15
N LYS A 367 -7.04 -26.23 2.04
CA LYS A 367 -6.69 -26.99 0.83
C LYS A 367 -5.34 -26.48 0.32
N MET A 368 -4.64 -27.33 -0.40
CA MET A 368 -3.44 -26.94 -1.13
C MET A 368 -3.34 -27.77 -2.38
N THR A 369 -3.46 -27.12 -3.53
CA THR A 369 -3.35 -27.79 -4.82
C THR A 369 -2.17 -27.21 -5.58
N SER A 370 -1.13 -28.03 -5.80
CA SER A 370 0.03 -27.63 -6.57
C SER A 370 -0.29 -27.56 -8.07
N PHE A 371 0.59 -26.94 -8.86
CA PHE A 371 0.42 -26.93 -10.31
C PHE A 371 0.48 -28.36 -10.90
N LEU A 372 1.35 -29.22 -10.39
CA LEU A 372 1.44 -30.61 -10.85
C LEU A 372 0.19 -31.43 -10.50
N ASP A 373 -0.38 -31.23 -9.31
CA ASP A 373 -1.65 -31.87 -8.92
C ASP A 373 -2.77 -31.43 -9.87
N THR A 374 -2.84 -30.13 -10.17
CA THR A 374 -3.81 -29.57 -11.12
C THR A 374 -3.68 -30.19 -12.51
N LEU A 375 -2.45 -30.35 -13.04
CA LEU A 375 -2.24 -31.02 -14.34
C LEU A 375 -2.73 -32.45 -14.31
N ALA A 376 -2.43 -33.18 -13.23
CA ALA A 376 -2.87 -34.56 -13.05
C ALA A 376 -4.40 -34.70 -13.00
N GLU A 377 -5.07 -33.85 -12.23
CA GLU A 377 -6.53 -33.77 -12.11
C GLU A 377 -7.20 -33.44 -13.44
N ARG A 378 -6.61 -32.56 -14.24
CA ARG A 378 -7.12 -32.17 -15.58
C ARG A 378 -6.71 -33.16 -16.68
N GLY A 379 -5.94 -34.19 -16.36
CA GLY A 379 -5.45 -35.18 -17.32
C GLY A 379 -4.43 -34.64 -18.34
N ILE A 380 -3.79 -33.53 -18.02
CA ILE A 380 -2.74 -32.90 -18.83
C ILE A 380 -1.40 -33.55 -18.50
N LYS A 381 -0.74 -34.12 -19.50
CA LYS A 381 0.56 -34.78 -19.32
C LYS A 381 1.69 -33.74 -19.42
N ALA A 382 2.59 -33.79 -18.47
CA ALA A 382 3.83 -33.03 -18.48
C ALA A 382 4.95 -33.85 -17.84
N ASP A 383 6.17 -33.70 -18.38
CA ASP A 383 7.37 -34.30 -17.78
C ASP A 383 7.91 -33.32 -16.74
N PHE A 384 8.15 -33.80 -15.52
CA PHE A 384 8.60 -32.94 -14.39
C PHE A 384 10.05 -33.22 -14.03
N ALA A 385 10.81 -32.12 -13.74
CA ALA A 385 12.11 -32.17 -13.09
C ALA A 385 12.23 -31.05 -12.04
N PRO A 386 12.65 -31.33 -10.79
CA PRO A 386 12.75 -30.30 -9.76
C PRO A 386 13.80 -29.22 -10.07
N GLY A 387 14.91 -29.58 -10.69
CA GLY A 387 15.98 -28.69 -11.14
C GLY A 387 16.81 -28.06 -10.03
N PHE A 388 16.22 -27.77 -8.88
CA PHE A 388 16.86 -27.19 -7.70
C PHE A 388 16.07 -27.51 -6.43
N THR A 389 16.73 -27.32 -5.27
CA THR A 389 16.11 -27.38 -3.94
C THR A 389 15.62 -26.02 -3.47
N LEU A 390 14.63 -25.96 -2.55
CA LEU A 390 14.03 -24.71 -2.05
C LEU A 390 14.86 -23.99 -0.97
N ASP A 391 16.02 -24.55 -0.62
CA ASP A 391 16.99 -23.90 0.27
C ASP A 391 17.90 -22.92 -0.50
N LEU A 392 18.78 -22.25 0.26
CA LEU A 392 19.80 -21.35 -0.30
C LEU A 392 21.14 -22.06 -0.58
N GLU A 393 21.19 -23.40 -0.44
CA GLU A 393 22.39 -24.20 -0.70
C GLU A 393 22.79 -24.14 -2.19
N PRO A 394 24.05 -24.47 -2.51
CA PRO A 394 24.53 -24.50 -3.89
C PRO A 394 23.71 -25.44 -4.79
N ALA A 395 23.84 -25.24 -6.10
CA ALA A 395 23.19 -26.06 -7.12
C ALA A 395 23.58 -27.56 -7.00
N ASP A 396 22.60 -28.44 -7.24
CA ASP A 396 22.84 -29.86 -7.39
C ASP A 396 23.00 -30.26 -8.88
N PRO A 397 24.20 -30.63 -9.32
CA PRO A 397 24.44 -30.98 -10.73
C PRO A 397 23.58 -32.13 -11.27
N ALA A 398 23.09 -33.03 -10.40
CA ALA A 398 22.23 -34.13 -10.83
C ALA A 398 20.85 -33.62 -11.18
N LEU A 399 20.26 -32.72 -10.33
CA LEU A 399 18.99 -32.08 -10.57
C LEU A 399 19.04 -31.17 -11.81
N GLU A 400 20.11 -30.42 -11.99
CA GLU A 400 20.30 -29.56 -13.17
C GLU A 400 20.37 -30.39 -14.46
N SER A 401 21.12 -31.51 -14.46
CA SER A 401 21.23 -32.39 -15.61
C SER A 401 19.91 -33.06 -16.01
N GLU A 402 19.11 -33.48 -15.04
CA GLU A 402 17.76 -34.02 -15.24
C GLU A 402 16.84 -32.96 -15.86
N ALA A 403 16.86 -31.75 -15.34
CA ALA A 403 16.05 -30.65 -15.84
C ALA A 403 16.39 -30.28 -17.30
N VAL A 404 17.67 -30.19 -17.64
CA VAL A 404 18.12 -29.91 -19.01
C VAL A 404 17.72 -31.02 -19.97
N GLU A 405 17.82 -32.29 -19.57
CA GLU A 405 17.41 -33.40 -20.42
C GLU A 405 15.88 -33.45 -20.61
N THR A 406 15.11 -33.13 -19.57
CA THR A 406 13.65 -32.99 -19.65
C THR A 406 13.27 -31.87 -20.62
N ALA A 407 13.94 -30.70 -20.54
CA ALA A 407 13.73 -29.57 -21.44
C ALA A 407 13.97 -29.92 -22.93
N LYS A 408 15.03 -30.68 -23.24
CA LYS A 408 15.37 -31.07 -24.62
C LYS A 408 14.29 -31.89 -25.31
N ASN A 409 13.53 -32.67 -24.52
CA ASN A 409 12.53 -33.61 -25.03
C ASN A 409 11.13 -32.96 -25.13
N ALA A 410 10.96 -31.70 -24.78
CA ALA A 410 9.69 -30.98 -24.76
C ALA A 410 9.55 -30.01 -25.94
N ASP A 411 8.29 -29.69 -26.29
CA ASP A 411 7.97 -28.64 -27.25
C ASP A 411 8.00 -27.25 -26.57
N VAL A 412 7.65 -27.20 -25.27
CA VAL A 412 7.62 -26.00 -24.43
C VAL A 412 8.03 -26.35 -22.99
N VAL A 413 8.70 -25.41 -22.33
CA VAL A 413 9.14 -25.55 -20.95
C VAL A 413 8.42 -24.51 -20.10
N LEU A 414 7.72 -24.95 -19.07
CA LEU A 414 7.23 -24.11 -17.98
C LEU A 414 8.26 -24.16 -16.84
N MET A 415 8.91 -23.05 -16.56
CA MET A 415 9.96 -22.98 -15.56
C MET A 415 9.51 -22.16 -14.36
N PHE A 416 9.29 -22.84 -13.23
CA PHE A 416 8.85 -22.25 -11.97
C PHE A 416 10.06 -21.79 -11.16
N LEU A 417 10.22 -20.49 -11.05
CA LEU A 417 11.30 -19.83 -10.31
C LEU A 417 10.70 -18.98 -9.19
N GLY A 418 11.50 -18.64 -8.19
CA GLY A 418 10.99 -17.79 -7.11
C GLY A 418 11.98 -17.62 -5.96
N LEU A 419 11.55 -16.87 -4.97
CA LEU A 419 12.27 -16.67 -3.73
C LEU A 419 11.84 -17.74 -2.71
N PRO A 420 12.75 -18.51 -2.12
CA PRO A 420 12.40 -19.33 -0.96
C PRO A 420 12.09 -18.45 0.26
N GLU A 421 11.37 -18.98 1.23
CA GLU A 421 11.00 -18.26 2.45
C GLU A 421 12.21 -17.70 3.20
N ALA A 422 13.32 -18.42 3.21
CA ALA A 422 14.57 -17.96 3.81
C ALA A 422 15.18 -16.72 3.12
N ALA A 423 14.72 -16.35 1.93
CA ALA A 423 15.16 -15.15 1.21
C ALA A 423 14.23 -13.94 1.40
N GLU A 424 13.02 -14.14 1.91
CA GLU A 424 12.00 -13.09 2.05
C GLU A 424 10.98 -13.46 3.12
N SER A 425 10.95 -12.74 4.22
CA SER A 425 10.06 -12.98 5.36
C SER A 425 9.92 -11.73 6.24
N GLU A 426 8.94 -11.70 7.10
CA GLU A 426 8.95 -10.83 8.27
C GLU A 426 10.19 -11.10 9.13
N GLY A 427 10.76 -10.04 9.72
CA GLY A 427 11.90 -10.10 10.62
C GLY A 427 13.25 -9.73 9.99
N PHE A 428 13.35 -9.68 8.67
CA PHE A 428 14.55 -9.21 7.97
C PHE A 428 14.22 -8.62 6.60
N ASP A 429 15.05 -7.68 6.16
CA ASP A 429 14.99 -7.13 4.81
C ASP A 429 15.87 -7.95 3.86
N ARG A 430 15.58 -7.90 2.58
CA ARG A 430 16.37 -8.56 1.52
C ARG A 430 17.68 -7.79 1.27
N ASP A 431 18.72 -8.50 0.87
CA ASP A 431 20.01 -7.91 0.50
C ASP A 431 20.11 -7.54 -0.99
N THR A 432 19.27 -8.14 -1.85
CA THR A 432 19.33 -7.98 -3.31
C THR A 432 17.94 -8.17 -3.94
N LEU A 433 17.74 -7.58 -5.12
CA LEU A 433 16.61 -7.89 -6.01
C LEU A 433 16.86 -9.12 -6.89
N ASP A 434 18.07 -9.66 -6.89
CA ASP A 434 18.40 -10.76 -7.77
C ASP A 434 17.69 -12.05 -7.37
N MET A 435 17.33 -12.82 -8.37
CA MET A 435 16.89 -14.21 -8.20
C MET A 435 18.07 -15.08 -7.73
N PRO A 436 17.80 -16.18 -6.98
CA PRO A 436 18.86 -17.10 -6.57
C PRO A 436 19.72 -17.55 -7.75
N ALA A 437 21.05 -17.37 -7.64
CA ALA A 437 21.98 -17.59 -8.74
C ALA A 437 21.88 -19.01 -9.36
N LYS A 438 21.60 -20.04 -8.54
CA LYS A 438 21.40 -21.42 -9.03
C LYS A 438 20.20 -21.54 -9.97
N GLN A 439 19.12 -20.79 -9.71
CA GLN A 439 17.94 -20.81 -10.56
C GLN A 439 18.20 -20.12 -11.91
N ILE A 440 18.94 -19.01 -11.91
CA ILE A 440 19.29 -18.27 -13.14
C ILE A 440 20.28 -19.09 -13.98
N ALA A 441 21.27 -19.71 -13.37
CA ALA A 441 22.21 -20.60 -14.07
C ALA A 441 21.48 -21.79 -14.73
N LEU A 442 20.48 -22.36 -14.05
CA LEU A 442 19.64 -23.42 -14.62
C LEU A 442 18.78 -22.90 -15.78
N LEU A 443 18.16 -21.70 -15.63
CA LEU A 443 17.39 -21.09 -16.71
C LEU A 443 18.23 -20.91 -17.99
N GLU A 444 19.48 -20.47 -17.85
CA GLU A 444 20.38 -20.32 -18.99
C GLU A 444 20.68 -21.66 -19.69
N GLN A 445 20.90 -22.71 -18.92
CA GLN A 445 21.12 -24.07 -19.46
C GLN A 445 19.86 -24.61 -20.15
N VAL A 446 18.70 -24.44 -19.52
CA VAL A 446 17.40 -24.86 -20.08
C VAL A 446 17.09 -24.10 -21.37
N ALA A 447 17.29 -22.77 -21.40
CA ALA A 447 17.05 -21.93 -22.58
C ALA A 447 18.02 -22.26 -23.74
N ALA A 448 19.24 -22.72 -23.44
CA ALA A 448 20.17 -23.22 -24.45
C ALA A 448 19.71 -24.57 -25.04
N ALA A 449 19.01 -25.38 -24.26
CA ALA A 449 18.47 -26.69 -24.69
C ALA A 449 17.11 -26.58 -25.42
N ASN A 450 16.27 -25.64 -24.98
CA ASN A 450 14.94 -25.36 -25.55
C ASN A 450 14.66 -23.85 -25.53
N ARG A 451 14.32 -23.29 -26.69
CA ARG A 451 14.04 -21.86 -26.83
C ARG A 451 12.64 -21.42 -26.40
N ASN A 452 11.74 -22.35 -26.24
CA ASN A 452 10.34 -22.09 -25.89
C ASN A 452 10.18 -22.21 -24.36
N VAL A 453 10.71 -21.24 -23.63
CA VAL A 453 10.64 -21.20 -22.16
C VAL A 453 9.62 -20.15 -21.73
N VAL A 454 8.72 -20.55 -20.85
CA VAL A 454 7.83 -19.67 -20.09
C VAL A 454 8.26 -19.73 -18.63
N VAL A 455 8.61 -18.61 -18.04
CA VAL A 455 8.95 -18.50 -16.62
C VAL A 455 7.70 -18.11 -15.83
N VAL A 456 7.46 -18.81 -14.74
CA VAL A 456 6.45 -18.51 -13.73
C VAL A 456 7.18 -18.11 -12.45
N LEU A 457 7.02 -16.88 -12.02
CA LEU A 457 7.70 -16.33 -10.84
C LEU A 457 6.83 -16.50 -9.58
N SER A 458 7.43 -16.88 -8.46
CA SER A 458 6.80 -16.97 -7.14
C SER A 458 7.62 -16.19 -6.11
N ASN A 459 7.21 -14.95 -5.83
CA ASN A 459 7.89 -14.01 -4.92
C ASN A 459 6.89 -13.06 -4.29
N GLY A 460 7.17 -12.57 -3.09
CA GLY A 460 6.28 -11.63 -2.38
C GLY A 460 6.60 -10.17 -2.65
N SER A 461 7.82 -9.88 -3.16
CA SER A 461 8.26 -8.55 -3.60
C SER A 461 8.94 -8.68 -4.95
N VAL A 462 9.06 -7.59 -5.69
CA VAL A 462 9.65 -7.58 -7.03
C VAL A 462 11.08 -8.13 -7.04
N VAL A 463 11.45 -8.73 -8.18
CA VAL A 463 12.78 -9.27 -8.46
C VAL A 463 13.30 -8.69 -9.78
N SER A 464 14.63 -8.62 -9.93
CA SER A 464 15.25 -8.19 -11.20
C SER A 464 14.94 -9.19 -12.31
N VAL A 465 14.39 -8.72 -13.42
CA VAL A 465 13.98 -9.54 -14.57
C VAL A 465 14.90 -9.32 -15.79
N ALA A 466 15.32 -8.08 -16.06
CA ALA A 466 16.12 -7.73 -17.24
C ALA A 466 17.36 -8.61 -17.45
N PRO A 467 18.14 -9.01 -16.44
CA PRO A 467 19.38 -9.79 -16.66
C PRO A 467 19.14 -11.12 -17.36
N TRP A 468 17.97 -11.74 -17.15
CA TRP A 468 17.65 -13.08 -17.64
C TRP A 468 16.44 -13.17 -18.58
N ALA A 469 15.64 -12.11 -18.73
CA ALA A 469 14.42 -12.08 -19.55
C ALA A 469 14.60 -12.54 -21.00
N LYS A 470 15.81 -12.39 -21.57
CA LYS A 470 16.19 -12.87 -22.91
C LYS A 470 16.10 -14.40 -23.06
N ASN A 471 16.12 -15.13 -21.95
CA ASN A 471 16.07 -16.59 -21.89
C ASN A 471 14.64 -17.14 -21.82
N ALA A 472 13.64 -16.28 -21.74
CA ALA A 472 12.23 -16.65 -21.69
C ALA A 472 11.43 -15.95 -22.80
N LYS A 473 10.50 -16.66 -23.44
CA LYS A 473 9.51 -16.11 -24.36
C LYS A 473 8.26 -15.62 -23.64
N GLY A 474 7.88 -16.28 -22.55
CA GLY A 474 6.77 -15.87 -21.67
C GLY A 474 7.28 -15.66 -20.26
N ILE A 475 6.72 -14.67 -19.55
CA ILE A 475 6.99 -14.42 -18.13
C ILE A 475 5.67 -14.06 -17.45
N LEU A 476 5.31 -14.87 -16.44
CA LEU A 476 4.20 -14.59 -15.56
C LEU A 476 4.74 -14.24 -14.16
N GLU A 477 4.41 -13.06 -13.66
CA GLU A 477 4.58 -12.73 -12.25
C GLU A 477 3.35 -13.23 -11.50
N SER A 478 3.54 -14.28 -10.72
CA SER A 478 2.44 -14.91 -10.00
C SER A 478 2.44 -14.57 -8.51
N TRP A 479 3.38 -13.77 -8.04
CA TRP A 479 3.46 -13.40 -6.64
C TRP A 479 3.39 -14.63 -5.72
N LEU A 480 2.56 -14.52 -4.67
CA LEU A 480 2.17 -15.59 -3.75
C LEU A 480 0.65 -15.76 -3.91
N LEU A 481 0.20 -16.87 -4.51
CA LEU A 481 -1.19 -17.01 -4.96
C LEU A 481 -2.14 -17.67 -3.95
N GLY A 482 -1.71 -17.89 -2.70
CA GLY A 482 -2.52 -18.60 -1.73
C GLY A 482 -2.74 -20.07 -2.10
N GLN A 483 -3.77 -20.67 -1.50
CA GLN A 483 -4.02 -22.12 -1.58
C GLN A 483 -4.44 -22.61 -2.97
N SER A 484 -5.04 -21.75 -3.80
CA SER A 484 -5.57 -22.11 -5.13
C SER A 484 -4.69 -21.63 -6.29
N GLY A 485 -3.40 -21.37 -6.04
CA GLY A 485 -2.46 -20.88 -7.04
C GLY A 485 -2.21 -21.85 -8.20
N GLY A 486 -2.17 -23.16 -7.95
CA GLY A 486 -1.98 -24.18 -8.99
C GLY A 486 -3.10 -24.19 -10.04
N PRO A 487 -4.37 -24.30 -9.65
CA PRO A 487 -5.53 -24.18 -10.54
C PRO A 487 -5.57 -22.87 -11.31
N ALA A 488 -5.31 -21.73 -10.63
CA ALA A 488 -5.32 -20.40 -11.25
C ALA A 488 -4.25 -20.25 -12.34
N LEU A 489 -3.03 -20.72 -12.07
CA LEU A 489 -1.96 -20.73 -13.06
C LEU A 489 -2.32 -21.60 -14.28
N ALA A 490 -2.95 -22.76 -14.05
CA ALA A 490 -3.37 -23.61 -15.15
C ALA A 490 -4.44 -22.93 -16.02
N ASP A 491 -5.40 -22.24 -15.41
CA ASP A 491 -6.45 -21.50 -16.17
C ASP A 491 -5.84 -20.42 -17.06
N VAL A 492 -4.87 -19.67 -16.54
CA VAL A 492 -4.17 -18.64 -17.31
C VAL A 492 -3.27 -19.28 -18.37
N ILE A 493 -2.39 -20.21 -18.01
CA ILE A 493 -1.41 -20.81 -18.92
C ILE A 493 -2.08 -21.50 -20.11
N PHE A 494 -3.23 -22.16 -19.88
CA PHE A 494 -3.97 -22.88 -20.93
C PHE A 494 -5.11 -22.06 -21.56
N GLY A 495 -5.21 -20.76 -21.24
CA GLY A 495 -6.13 -19.82 -21.89
C GLY A 495 -7.60 -20.04 -21.57
N GLN A 496 -7.93 -20.62 -20.43
CA GLN A 496 -9.30 -20.66 -19.93
C GLN A 496 -9.74 -19.27 -19.45
N VAL A 497 -8.79 -18.51 -18.93
CA VAL A 497 -8.95 -17.09 -18.55
C VAL A 497 -7.78 -16.29 -19.10
N SER A 498 -8.06 -15.11 -19.62
CA SER A 498 -7.02 -14.15 -19.99
C SER A 498 -6.44 -13.48 -18.74
N PRO A 499 -5.11 -13.37 -18.59
CA PRO A 499 -4.52 -12.62 -17.48
C PRO A 499 -4.97 -11.18 -17.52
N SER A 500 -5.24 -10.61 -16.34
CA SER A 500 -5.74 -9.24 -16.18
C SER A 500 -5.09 -8.48 -15.04
N GLY A 501 -4.11 -9.09 -14.39
CA GLY A 501 -3.35 -8.46 -13.31
C GLY A 501 -2.48 -7.32 -13.83
N LYS A 502 -2.31 -6.29 -13.01
CA LYS A 502 -1.46 -5.13 -13.27
C LYS A 502 -0.49 -4.93 -12.11
N LEU A 503 0.75 -4.56 -12.39
CA LEU A 503 1.75 -4.33 -11.35
C LEU A 503 1.32 -3.20 -10.41
N ALA A 504 1.33 -3.47 -9.12
CA ALA A 504 1.11 -2.47 -8.07
C ALA A 504 2.43 -1.82 -7.59
N GLN A 505 3.53 -2.21 -8.21
CA GLN A 505 4.88 -1.71 -7.92
C GLN A 505 5.72 -1.77 -9.20
N SER A 506 6.54 -0.75 -9.45
CA SER A 506 7.53 -0.75 -10.53
C SER A 506 8.61 -1.81 -10.28
N ILE A 507 9.12 -2.44 -11.34
CA ILE A 507 10.29 -3.31 -11.26
C ILE A 507 11.51 -2.52 -11.76
N PRO A 508 12.42 -2.07 -10.88
CA PRO A 508 13.59 -1.32 -11.32
C PRO A 508 14.61 -2.21 -12.04
N LEU A 509 15.40 -1.63 -12.93
CA LEU A 509 16.53 -2.31 -13.58
C LEU A 509 17.65 -2.64 -12.61
N ASP A 510 17.91 -1.75 -11.68
CA ASP A 510 18.97 -1.85 -10.66
C ASP A 510 18.42 -1.26 -9.36
N ILE A 511 18.65 -1.94 -8.24
CA ILE A 511 18.23 -1.44 -6.92
C ILE A 511 18.89 -0.08 -6.59
N ASN A 512 20.07 0.19 -7.10
CA ASN A 512 20.76 1.46 -6.90
C ASN A 512 20.07 2.65 -7.60
N ASP A 513 19.11 2.38 -8.51
CA ASP A 513 18.24 3.40 -9.09
C ASP A 513 17.04 3.72 -8.21
N ASP A 514 16.78 2.96 -7.13
CA ASP A 514 15.72 3.29 -6.19
C ASP A 514 16.12 4.50 -5.33
N PRO A 515 15.27 5.52 -5.24
CA PRO A 515 15.61 6.78 -4.58
C PRO A 515 15.88 6.64 -3.08
N SER A 516 15.31 5.61 -2.44
CA SER A 516 15.51 5.37 -1.02
C SER A 516 16.87 4.77 -0.67
N MET A 517 17.61 4.21 -1.65
CA MET A 517 18.90 3.53 -1.42
C MET A 517 19.99 4.43 -0.83
N THR A 518 19.90 5.74 -1.03
CA THR A 518 20.85 6.67 -0.41
C THR A 518 20.75 6.69 1.13
N ASN A 519 19.64 6.25 1.69
CA ASN A 519 19.37 6.25 3.13
C ASN A 519 18.97 4.88 3.68
N TRP A 520 18.89 3.86 2.83
CA TRP A 520 18.50 2.50 3.20
C TRP A 520 19.68 1.66 3.73
N PRO A 521 19.50 0.84 4.79
CA PRO A 521 18.34 0.76 5.69
C PRO A 521 18.41 1.76 6.86
N GLY A 522 19.27 2.75 6.80
CA GLY A 522 19.58 3.72 7.84
C GLY A 522 20.84 3.38 8.62
N GLU A 523 21.22 4.24 9.54
CA GLU A 523 22.40 4.13 10.37
C GLU A 523 22.16 4.73 11.77
N GLU A 524 22.91 4.29 12.77
CA GLU A 524 22.86 4.82 14.14
C GLU A 524 21.44 4.96 14.73
N GLY A 525 20.54 4.02 14.37
CA GLY A 525 19.16 3.95 14.90
C GLY A 525 18.19 4.96 14.28
N HIS A 526 18.50 5.51 13.11
CA HIS A 526 17.57 6.34 12.34
C HIS A 526 17.68 6.06 10.84
N VAL A 527 16.64 6.40 10.12
CA VAL A 527 16.56 6.36 8.65
C VAL A 527 15.92 7.64 8.13
N ASP A 528 16.60 8.34 7.24
CA ASP A 528 16.06 9.53 6.60
C ASP A 528 15.25 9.15 5.35
N TYR A 529 14.02 9.67 5.23
CA TYR A 529 13.19 9.50 4.05
C TYR A 529 13.45 10.67 3.08
N GLY A 530 14.71 10.75 2.63
CA GLY A 530 15.24 11.88 1.86
C GLY A 530 14.65 12.01 0.45
N GLU A 531 14.07 10.96 -0.10
CA GLU A 531 13.34 10.94 -1.36
C GLU A 531 12.04 11.75 -1.33
N GLY A 532 11.52 12.04 -0.13
CA GLY A 532 10.29 12.82 0.06
C GLY A 532 9.08 12.16 -0.59
N VAL A 533 8.43 12.85 -1.53
CA VAL A 533 7.25 12.34 -2.25
C VAL A 533 7.60 11.49 -3.47
N PHE A 534 8.87 11.36 -3.79
CA PHE A 534 9.34 10.65 -4.98
C PHE A 534 9.63 9.17 -4.67
N VAL A 535 8.58 8.39 -4.43
CA VAL A 535 8.63 6.95 -4.19
C VAL A 535 8.14 6.19 -5.42
N GLY A 536 8.79 5.09 -5.77
CA GLY A 536 8.39 4.22 -6.88
C GLY A 536 8.31 4.97 -8.22
N TYR A 537 7.22 4.73 -8.99
CA TYR A 537 7.03 5.35 -10.32
C TYR A 537 7.04 6.88 -10.27
N ARG A 538 6.65 7.50 -9.14
CA ARG A 538 6.73 8.96 -8.96
C ARG A 538 8.15 9.48 -9.17
N TYR A 539 9.14 8.70 -8.74
CA TYR A 539 10.55 9.00 -8.98
C TYR A 539 10.97 8.61 -10.41
N TYR A 540 10.72 7.36 -10.78
CA TYR A 540 11.22 6.82 -12.04
C TYR A 540 10.69 7.61 -13.25
N ASP A 541 9.42 7.98 -13.25
CA ASP A 541 8.79 8.68 -14.36
C ASP A 541 9.14 10.18 -14.37
N THR A 542 9.32 10.78 -13.19
CA THR A 542 9.72 12.20 -13.07
C THR A 542 11.15 12.43 -13.58
N TYR A 543 12.06 11.53 -13.23
CA TYR A 543 13.48 11.67 -13.59
C TYR A 543 13.88 10.88 -14.83
N GLY A 544 12.93 10.28 -15.54
CA GLY A 544 13.17 9.54 -16.78
C GLY A 544 14.06 8.31 -16.58
N LYS A 545 14.00 7.68 -15.41
CA LYS A 545 14.75 6.46 -15.11
C LYS A 545 14.13 5.27 -15.84
N ALA A 546 14.97 4.45 -16.45
CA ALA A 546 14.52 3.19 -17.03
C ALA A 546 14.12 2.21 -15.92
N VAL A 547 13.10 1.41 -16.18
CA VAL A 547 12.63 0.31 -15.34
C VAL A 547 12.44 -0.93 -16.20
N ASP A 548 12.49 -2.12 -15.61
CA ASP A 548 12.13 -3.35 -16.29
C ASP A 548 10.65 -3.32 -16.71
N TYR A 549 9.79 -3.04 -15.76
CA TYR A 549 8.36 -2.90 -15.98
C TYR A 549 7.81 -1.73 -15.14
N PRO A 550 7.01 -0.85 -15.75
CA PRO A 550 6.46 0.32 -15.05
C PRO A 550 5.28 -0.07 -14.14
N PHE A 551 4.96 0.80 -13.21
CA PHE A 551 3.74 0.73 -12.41
C PHE A 551 2.49 0.62 -13.29
N GLY A 552 1.55 -0.24 -12.91
CA GLY A 552 0.31 -0.47 -13.65
C GLY A 552 0.45 -1.39 -14.87
N TYR A 553 1.65 -1.88 -15.19
CA TYR A 553 1.88 -2.73 -16.35
C TYR A 553 1.32 -4.15 -16.18
N GLY A 554 0.81 -4.70 -17.25
CA GLY A 554 0.39 -6.10 -17.36
C GLY A 554 -0.24 -6.36 -18.73
N LEU A 555 0.15 -7.45 -19.38
CA LEU A 555 -0.36 -7.88 -20.68
C LEU A 555 -1.60 -8.76 -20.53
N SER A 556 -2.37 -8.84 -21.62
CA SER A 556 -3.56 -9.70 -21.76
C SER A 556 -3.45 -10.54 -23.02
N TYR A 557 -4.23 -11.61 -23.13
CA TYR A 557 -4.43 -12.31 -24.41
C TYR A 557 -5.34 -11.53 -25.36
N ALA A 558 -6.15 -10.63 -24.80
CA ALA A 558 -6.96 -9.69 -25.56
C ALA A 558 -6.20 -8.41 -25.88
N THR A 559 -6.70 -7.66 -26.85
CA THR A 559 -6.28 -6.30 -27.17
C THR A 559 -7.41 -5.33 -26.88
N PHE A 560 -7.07 -4.15 -26.36
CA PHE A 560 -8.05 -3.13 -26.00
C PHE A 560 -7.73 -1.80 -26.66
N GLU A 561 -8.76 -1.02 -26.91
CA GLU A 561 -8.66 0.37 -27.33
C GLU A 561 -9.35 1.26 -26.30
N ILE A 562 -8.67 2.31 -25.88
CA ILE A 562 -9.24 3.38 -25.04
C ILE A 562 -9.39 4.61 -25.93
N ALA A 563 -10.62 5.08 -26.07
CA ALA A 563 -10.96 6.20 -26.95
C ALA A 563 -11.98 7.16 -26.28
N ASP A 564 -12.32 8.25 -26.97
CA ASP A 564 -13.30 9.25 -26.55
C ASP A 564 -13.05 9.79 -25.13
N VAL A 565 -11.78 9.96 -24.77
CA VAL A 565 -11.39 10.46 -23.45
C VAL A 565 -11.83 11.91 -23.31
N THR A 566 -12.54 12.20 -22.23
CA THR A 566 -12.94 13.57 -21.89
C THR A 566 -12.71 13.83 -20.41
N ALA A 567 -12.45 15.10 -20.03
CA ALA A 567 -12.44 15.55 -18.67
C ALA A 567 -13.33 16.79 -18.54
N ALA A 568 -14.32 16.70 -17.68
CA ALA A 568 -15.26 17.79 -17.44
C ALA A 568 -15.07 18.31 -16.01
N LYS A 569 -14.84 19.63 -15.85
CA LYS A 569 -14.84 20.29 -14.55
C LYS A 569 -16.23 20.19 -13.92
N THR A 570 -16.33 19.70 -12.69
CA THR A 570 -17.59 19.50 -11.97
C THR A 570 -17.75 20.41 -10.75
N GLY A 571 -16.68 21.04 -10.29
CA GLY A 571 -16.64 22.01 -9.20
C GLY A 571 -15.44 22.93 -9.35
N ALA A 572 -15.11 23.71 -8.32
CA ALA A 572 -13.94 24.62 -8.35
C ALA A 572 -12.65 23.83 -8.61
N ASN A 573 -12.49 22.70 -7.90
CA ASN A 573 -11.29 21.86 -7.91
C ASN A 573 -11.62 20.37 -8.08
N THR A 574 -12.69 20.04 -8.80
CA THR A 574 -13.11 18.66 -9.06
C THR A 574 -13.39 18.45 -10.54
N ALA A 575 -13.23 17.23 -11.02
CA ALA A 575 -13.48 16.87 -12.41
C ALA A 575 -14.05 15.45 -12.52
N THR A 576 -14.73 15.16 -13.62
CA THR A 576 -15.13 13.79 -13.98
C THR A 576 -14.46 13.44 -15.31
N VAL A 577 -13.82 12.29 -15.35
CA VAL A 577 -13.18 11.71 -16.53
C VAL A 577 -14.08 10.64 -17.11
N THR A 578 -14.29 10.63 -18.42
CA THR A 578 -14.94 9.52 -19.12
C THR A 578 -14.05 9.00 -20.24
N ALA A 579 -14.10 7.69 -20.47
CA ALA A 579 -13.41 7.04 -21.57
C ALA A 579 -14.23 5.85 -22.08
N THR A 580 -14.12 5.53 -23.35
CA THR A 580 -14.70 4.33 -23.95
C THR A 580 -13.63 3.27 -24.10
N VAL A 581 -13.83 2.10 -23.48
CA VAL A 581 -12.93 0.93 -23.56
C VAL A 581 -13.57 -0.12 -24.43
N THR A 582 -12.86 -0.55 -25.47
CA THR A 582 -13.31 -1.58 -26.40
C THR A 582 -12.36 -2.76 -26.39
N ASN A 583 -12.88 -3.97 -26.17
CA ASN A 583 -12.15 -5.20 -26.45
C ASN A 583 -12.14 -5.44 -27.97
N THR A 584 -10.98 -5.30 -28.60
CA THR A 584 -10.82 -5.41 -30.05
C THR A 584 -10.47 -6.84 -30.51
N SER A 585 -10.41 -7.79 -29.59
CA SER A 585 -10.07 -9.19 -29.84
C SER A 585 -11.29 -10.10 -29.86
N ASP A 586 -11.06 -11.39 -30.10
CA ASP A 586 -12.06 -12.47 -30.07
C ASP A 586 -12.05 -13.27 -28.75
N VAL A 587 -11.38 -12.77 -27.71
CA VAL A 587 -11.27 -13.36 -26.38
C VAL A 587 -11.92 -12.46 -25.35
N ASP A 588 -12.78 -13.03 -24.48
CA ASP A 588 -13.32 -12.32 -23.32
C ASP A 588 -12.19 -12.01 -22.32
N ALA A 589 -12.07 -10.78 -21.87
CA ALA A 589 -11.00 -10.37 -20.95
C ALA A 589 -11.35 -9.10 -20.17
N ALA A 590 -10.51 -8.79 -19.18
CA ALA A 590 -10.62 -7.56 -18.42
C ALA A 590 -9.44 -6.63 -18.71
N GLU A 591 -9.71 -5.31 -18.65
CA GLU A 591 -8.67 -4.28 -18.67
C GLU A 591 -8.88 -3.29 -17.53
N THR A 592 -7.78 -2.70 -17.05
CA THR A 592 -7.81 -1.68 -16.01
C THR A 592 -7.46 -0.31 -16.59
N VAL A 593 -8.46 0.56 -16.64
CA VAL A 593 -8.28 1.97 -17.00
C VAL A 593 -7.68 2.71 -15.82
N GLN A 594 -6.57 3.38 -16.04
CA GLN A 594 -5.80 4.13 -15.04
C GLN A 594 -5.81 5.61 -15.39
N VAL A 595 -6.09 6.46 -14.40
CA VAL A 595 -6.17 7.91 -14.57
C VAL A 595 -5.08 8.57 -13.73
N TYR A 596 -4.19 9.26 -14.39
CA TYR A 596 -3.10 10.00 -13.76
C TYR A 596 -3.31 11.50 -13.90
N VAL A 597 -3.07 12.24 -12.82
CA VAL A 597 -3.11 13.70 -12.82
C VAL A 597 -1.69 14.24 -12.94
N VAL A 598 -1.48 15.04 -13.98
CA VAL A 598 -0.23 15.78 -14.22
C VAL A 598 -0.43 17.19 -13.66
N PRO A 599 0.35 17.60 -12.64
CA PRO A 599 0.22 18.94 -12.10
C PRO A 599 0.60 20.00 -13.12
N GLY A 600 -0.09 21.14 -13.08
CA GLY A 600 0.31 22.33 -13.79
C GLY A 600 1.58 22.95 -13.19
N LYS A 601 1.74 24.27 -13.34
CA LYS A 601 2.80 24.98 -12.66
C LYS A 601 2.56 24.94 -11.14
N ALA A 602 3.53 24.51 -10.39
CA ALA A 602 3.47 24.41 -8.94
C ALA A 602 4.68 25.14 -8.30
N ASP A 603 4.46 25.72 -7.12
CA ASP A 603 5.52 26.39 -6.34
C ASP A 603 6.47 25.37 -5.67
N VAL A 604 6.11 24.08 -5.69
CA VAL A 604 6.88 22.98 -5.11
C VAL A 604 7.20 21.93 -6.18
N ALA A 605 8.26 21.16 -5.99
CA ALA A 605 8.53 20.02 -6.85
C ALA A 605 7.42 18.96 -6.67
N ARG A 606 6.78 18.57 -7.77
CA ARG A 606 5.76 17.52 -7.80
C ARG A 606 6.20 16.38 -8.72
N PRO A 607 5.73 15.15 -8.48
CA PRO A 607 5.87 14.06 -9.43
C PRO A 607 5.33 14.44 -10.81
N LYS A 608 5.92 13.86 -11.86
CA LYS A 608 5.46 14.09 -13.24
C LYS A 608 3.96 13.86 -13.38
N HIS A 609 3.48 12.79 -12.77
CA HIS A 609 2.07 12.44 -12.67
C HIS A 609 1.82 11.54 -11.45
N GLU A 610 0.57 11.42 -11.04
CA GLU A 610 0.16 10.61 -9.91
C GLU A 610 -1.16 9.90 -10.23
N LEU A 611 -1.26 8.61 -9.90
CA LEU A 611 -2.53 7.86 -10.01
C LEU A 611 -3.58 8.51 -9.08
N LYS A 612 -4.72 8.85 -9.63
CA LYS A 612 -5.84 9.47 -8.92
C LYS A 612 -7.20 8.85 -9.24
N GLY A 613 -7.19 7.82 -10.10
CA GLY A 613 -8.39 7.05 -10.40
C GLY A 613 -8.06 5.78 -11.17
N PHE A 614 -8.86 4.76 -10.97
CA PHE A 614 -8.80 3.54 -11.78
C PHE A 614 -10.16 2.83 -11.79
N THR A 615 -10.35 1.98 -12.79
CA THR A 615 -11.49 1.05 -12.82
C THR A 615 -11.16 -0.16 -13.70
N LYS A 616 -11.46 -1.35 -13.20
CA LYS A 616 -11.34 -2.59 -13.95
C LYS A 616 -12.65 -2.90 -14.67
N VAL A 617 -12.58 -3.21 -15.95
CA VAL A 617 -13.75 -3.54 -16.76
C VAL A 617 -13.61 -4.90 -17.40
N PHE A 618 -14.63 -5.74 -17.24
CA PHE A 618 -14.76 -7.03 -17.90
C PHE A 618 -15.55 -6.85 -19.19
N LEU A 619 -14.96 -7.22 -20.33
CA LEU A 619 -15.51 -7.05 -21.65
C LEU A 619 -15.50 -8.37 -22.42
N LYS A 620 -16.63 -8.69 -23.03
CA LYS A 620 -16.69 -9.78 -24.01
C LYS A 620 -15.94 -9.37 -25.28
N ALA A 621 -15.60 -10.36 -26.09
CA ALA A 621 -15.05 -10.16 -27.41
C ALA A 621 -15.86 -9.14 -28.21
N GLY A 622 -15.24 -8.06 -28.68
CA GLY A 622 -15.88 -6.98 -29.41
C GLY A 622 -16.78 -6.05 -28.62
N GLU A 623 -16.88 -6.20 -27.28
CA GLU A 623 -17.71 -5.33 -26.42
C GLU A 623 -17.00 -4.01 -26.14
N SER A 624 -17.80 -2.94 -26.06
CA SER A 624 -17.36 -1.60 -25.62
C SER A 624 -18.16 -1.15 -24.42
N LYS A 625 -17.49 -0.50 -23.44
CA LYS A 625 -18.11 0.15 -22.30
C LYS A 625 -17.53 1.55 -22.09
N THR A 626 -18.40 2.49 -21.75
CA THR A 626 -17.94 3.79 -21.23
C THR A 626 -17.74 3.70 -19.74
N VAL A 627 -16.57 4.12 -19.26
CA VAL A 627 -16.24 4.24 -17.85
C VAL A 627 -16.28 5.69 -17.42
N THR A 628 -16.57 5.92 -16.15
CA THR A 628 -16.61 7.25 -15.53
C THR A 628 -15.82 7.20 -14.23
N ILE A 629 -14.90 8.14 -14.06
CA ILE A 629 -14.04 8.24 -12.88
C ILE A 629 -14.10 9.68 -12.36
N ASP A 630 -14.52 9.84 -11.12
CA ASP A 630 -14.60 11.15 -10.47
C ASP A 630 -13.27 11.47 -9.79
N LEU A 631 -12.79 12.68 -10.01
CA LEU A 631 -11.59 13.24 -9.40
C LEU A 631 -12.03 14.32 -8.41
N ASP A 632 -11.85 14.05 -7.12
CA ASP A 632 -12.12 15.00 -6.06
C ASP A 632 -11.01 16.06 -5.94
N GLU A 633 -11.14 17.00 -5.01
CA GLU A 633 -10.17 18.05 -4.79
C GLU A 633 -8.77 17.51 -4.42
N ARG A 634 -8.73 16.37 -3.69
CA ARG A 634 -7.48 15.72 -3.29
C ARG A 634 -6.69 15.15 -4.47
N ALA A 635 -7.35 14.86 -5.59
CA ALA A 635 -6.68 14.41 -6.81
C ALA A 635 -5.70 15.46 -7.37
N PHE A 636 -5.96 16.74 -7.09
CA PHE A 636 -5.19 17.87 -7.62
C PHE A 636 -4.29 18.54 -6.56
N ALA A 637 -4.56 18.26 -5.28
CA ALA A 637 -3.88 18.89 -4.15
C ALA A 637 -2.49 18.31 -3.88
N TYR A 638 -1.65 19.13 -3.25
CA TYR A 638 -0.46 18.70 -2.52
C TYR A 638 -0.47 19.26 -1.10
N TRP A 639 0.31 18.67 -0.19
CA TRP A 639 0.45 19.22 1.16
C TRP A 639 1.44 20.38 1.15
N SER A 640 0.96 21.55 1.45
CA SER A 640 1.80 22.73 1.57
C SER A 640 2.25 22.95 3.01
N GLU A 641 3.55 22.80 3.26
CA GLU A 641 4.14 23.13 4.57
C GLU A 641 4.01 24.65 4.86
N LYS A 642 3.94 25.45 3.80
CA LYS A 642 3.72 26.89 3.87
C LYS A 642 2.36 27.25 4.48
N TYR A 643 1.31 26.53 4.10
CA TYR A 643 -0.05 26.71 4.62
C TYR A 643 -0.40 25.78 5.77
N ASN A 644 0.44 24.74 6.00
CA ASN A 644 0.18 23.60 6.88
C ASN A 644 -1.19 22.99 6.59
N ASP A 645 -1.48 22.82 5.30
CA ASP A 645 -2.76 22.32 4.79
C ASP A 645 -2.62 21.85 3.34
N TRP A 646 -3.63 21.12 2.85
CA TRP A 646 -3.78 20.77 1.44
C TRP A 646 -4.00 22.00 0.61
N HIS A 647 -3.33 22.07 -0.55
CA HIS A 647 -3.39 23.21 -1.44
C HIS A 647 -3.59 22.78 -2.89
N VAL A 648 -4.55 23.41 -3.57
CA VAL A 648 -4.78 23.27 -5.01
C VAL A 648 -4.45 24.61 -5.67
N GLU A 649 -3.46 24.59 -6.54
CA GLU A 649 -3.10 25.77 -7.33
C GLU A 649 -4.10 25.98 -8.48
N ALA A 650 -4.42 27.24 -8.76
CA ALA A 650 -5.21 27.60 -9.93
C ALA A 650 -4.41 27.36 -11.21
N GLY A 651 -5.04 26.80 -12.23
CA GLY A 651 -4.40 26.60 -13.51
C GLY A 651 -4.88 25.38 -14.27
N GLU A 652 -4.17 25.07 -15.36
CA GLU A 652 -4.45 23.91 -16.20
C GLU A 652 -3.69 22.70 -15.66
N TYR A 653 -4.42 21.61 -15.50
CA TYR A 653 -3.90 20.27 -15.17
C TYR A 653 -4.12 19.38 -16.40
N ALA A 654 -3.15 18.53 -16.72
CA ALA A 654 -3.38 17.47 -17.68
C ALA A 654 -3.84 16.19 -16.95
N ILE A 655 -4.71 15.44 -17.60
CA ILE A 655 -5.23 14.16 -17.14
C ILE A 655 -4.86 13.13 -18.19
N GLU A 656 -3.98 12.22 -17.82
CA GLU A 656 -3.53 11.11 -18.63
C GLU A 656 -4.39 9.88 -18.32
N VAL A 657 -4.91 9.24 -19.38
CA VAL A 657 -5.70 8.00 -19.28
C VAL A 657 -4.98 6.90 -20.05
N GLY A 658 -4.73 5.78 -19.42
CA GLY A 658 -3.97 4.69 -20.02
C GLY A 658 -4.14 3.36 -19.31
N VAL A 659 -3.23 2.42 -19.58
CA VAL A 659 -3.20 1.07 -19.00
C VAL A 659 -1.96 0.81 -18.12
N SER A 660 -1.08 1.80 -18.03
CA SER A 660 0.05 1.83 -17.08
C SER A 660 0.55 3.27 -16.95
N SER A 661 1.48 3.53 -16.01
CA SER A 661 2.09 4.87 -15.85
C SER A 661 2.87 5.34 -17.08
N ARG A 662 3.19 4.44 -18.03
CA ARG A 662 3.95 4.75 -19.27
C ARG A 662 3.23 4.40 -20.54
N ASP A 663 2.11 3.73 -20.49
CA ASP A 663 1.26 3.43 -21.65
C ASP A 663 -0.02 4.25 -21.56
N ILE A 664 0.09 5.49 -22.03
CA ILE A 664 -0.97 6.50 -22.00
C ILE A 664 -1.66 6.51 -23.35
N ALA A 665 -2.95 6.23 -23.36
CA ALA A 665 -3.77 6.21 -24.56
C ALA A 665 -4.15 7.63 -25.01
N ASP A 666 -4.51 8.51 -24.07
CA ASP A 666 -4.87 9.90 -24.38
C ASP A 666 -4.59 10.83 -23.18
N THR A 667 -4.49 12.12 -23.49
CA THR A 667 -4.25 13.18 -22.51
C THR A 667 -5.20 14.35 -22.77
N VAL A 668 -6.00 14.69 -21.76
CA VAL A 668 -6.95 15.81 -21.81
C VAL A 668 -6.65 16.83 -20.72
N ALA A 669 -7.09 18.08 -20.92
CA ALA A 669 -6.82 19.15 -19.97
C ALA A 669 -8.07 19.58 -19.21
N VAL A 670 -7.90 20.00 -17.96
CA VAL A 670 -8.92 20.65 -17.15
C VAL A 670 -8.35 21.87 -16.44
N ALA A 671 -9.08 22.99 -16.50
CA ALA A 671 -8.69 24.21 -15.80
C ALA A 671 -9.42 24.31 -14.45
N LEU A 672 -8.68 24.45 -13.37
CA LEU A 672 -9.19 24.55 -11.99
C LEU A 672 -9.04 25.97 -11.44
N ASP A 673 -9.92 26.33 -10.51
CA ASP A 673 -9.94 27.66 -9.92
C ASP A 673 -8.87 27.84 -8.83
N GLY A 674 -8.35 26.71 -8.30
CA GLY A 674 -7.52 26.72 -7.10
C GLY A 674 -8.33 26.98 -5.83
N ASP A 675 -7.70 26.88 -4.67
CA ASP A 675 -8.35 27.12 -3.38
C ASP A 675 -8.20 28.58 -2.90
N GLY A 676 -7.49 29.42 -3.65
CA GLY A 676 -7.30 30.83 -3.35
C GLY A 676 -6.47 31.14 -2.10
N LYS A 677 -5.79 30.12 -1.53
CA LYS A 677 -4.93 30.32 -0.36
C LYS A 677 -3.79 31.26 -0.67
N THR A 678 -3.63 32.28 0.14
CA THR A 678 -2.51 33.22 0.09
C THR A 678 -1.90 33.35 1.49
N GLN A 679 -0.59 33.52 1.55
CA GLN A 679 0.03 33.87 2.83
C GLN A 679 0.14 35.39 2.98
N PRO A 680 -0.10 35.94 4.19
CA PRO A 680 0.22 37.32 4.46
C PRO A 680 1.70 37.60 4.20
N LEU A 681 1.99 38.67 3.48
CA LEU A 681 3.36 39.11 3.30
C LEU A 681 3.95 39.56 4.63
N THR A 682 5.21 39.24 4.82
CA THR A 682 5.99 39.62 6.02
C THR A 682 7.28 40.31 5.60
N GLU A 683 8.02 40.81 6.57
CA GLU A 683 9.38 41.32 6.34
C GLU A 683 10.36 40.28 5.77
N TRP A 684 10.05 38.98 5.92
CA TRP A 684 10.85 37.87 5.36
C TRP A 684 10.42 37.48 3.94
N SER A 685 9.26 37.99 3.48
CA SER A 685 8.85 37.78 2.09
C SER A 685 9.81 38.50 1.14
N THR A 686 10.18 37.85 0.05
CA THR A 686 11.06 38.45 -0.94
C THR A 686 10.38 39.57 -1.69
N TYR A 687 11.15 40.51 -2.24
CA TYR A 687 10.59 41.62 -3.04
C TYR A 687 9.77 41.07 -4.24
N GLY A 688 10.18 39.94 -4.84
CA GLY A 688 9.42 39.28 -5.89
C GLY A 688 8.08 38.73 -5.41
N GLU A 689 7.99 38.19 -4.18
CA GLU A 689 6.72 37.78 -3.58
C GLU A 689 5.81 38.96 -3.33
N TRP A 690 6.37 40.11 -2.91
CA TRP A 690 5.62 41.39 -2.80
C TRP A 690 5.09 41.87 -4.15
N GLU A 691 5.88 41.74 -5.25
CA GLU A 691 5.41 42.08 -6.61
C GLU A 691 4.31 41.11 -7.12
N ALA A 692 4.37 39.85 -6.73
CA ALA A 692 3.40 38.85 -7.16
C ALA A 692 2.07 38.91 -6.39
N ASP A 693 2.06 39.37 -5.16
CA ASP A 693 0.84 39.51 -4.34
C ASP A 693 -0.03 40.68 -4.80
N PRO A 694 -1.36 40.53 -4.97
CA PRO A 694 -2.24 41.61 -5.43
C PRO A 694 -2.24 42.90 -4.57
N PHE A 695 -2.03 42.75 -3.27
CA PHE A 695 -1.89 43.89 -2.35
C PHE A 695 -0.45 44.39 -2.31
N GLY A 696 0.50 43.47 -2.28
CA GLY A 696 1.93 43.74 -2.33
C GLY A 696 2.33 44.55 -3.55
N ALA A 697 1.82 44.19 -4.75
CA ALA A 697 2.07 44.94 -5.99
C ALA A 697 1.68 46.41 -5.92
N LYS A 698 0.56 46.71 -5.23
CA LYS A 698 0.14 48.10 -5.02
C LYS A 698 1.11 48.87 -4.13
N ILE A 699 1.63 48.21 -3.11
CA ILE A 699 2.60 48.80 -2.19
C ILE A 699 3.95 48.95 -2.86
N VAL A 700 4.40 48.00 -3.67
CA VAL A 700 5.60 48.13 -4.50
C VAL A 700 5.49 49.29 -5.46
N ALA A 701 4.34 49.48 -6.10
CA ALA A 701 4.08 50.66 -6.93
C ALA A 701 4.12 51.97 -6.13
N ALA A 702 3.59 51.96 -4.89
CA ALA A 702 3.65 53.12 -4.00
C ALA A 702 5.10 53.44 -3.57
N VAL A 703 5.93 52.43 -3.27
CA VAL A 703 7.37 52.60 -3.00
C VAL A 703 8.09 53.23 -4.19
N ALA A 704 7.80 52.79 -5.41
CA ALA A 704 8.37 53.35 -6.63
C ALA A 704 7.98 54.82 -6.81
N ALA A 705 6.69 55.14 -6.62
CA ALA A 705 6.19 56.50 -6.70
C ALA A 705 6.81 57.42 -5.62
N ALA A 706 6.94 56.95 -4.38
CA ALA A 706 7.59 57.70 -3.30
C ALA A 706 9.10 57.91 -3.57
N GLY A 707 9.74 56.93 -4.23
CA GLY A 707 11.13 57.05 -4.72
C GLY A 707 11.29 58.14 -5.80
N GLU A 708 10.37 58.22 -6.75
CA GLU A 708 10.36 59.30 -7.74
C GLU A 708 10.07 60.69 -7.12
N ALA A 709 9.23 60.75 -6.11
CA ALA A 709 8.95 61.96 -5.35
C ALA A 709 10.08 62.39 -4.42
N GLY A 710 11.09 61.54 -4.18
CA GLY A 710 12.19 61.84 -3.27
C GLY A 710 11.85 61.62 -1.78
N GLU A 711 10.71 61.02 -1.47
CA GLU A 711 10.24 60.71 -0.10
C GLU A 711 10.91 59.43 0.43
N LEU A 712 11.17 58.46 -0.44
CA LEU A 712 11.93 57.25 -0.18
C LEU A 712 13.17 57.17 -1.09
N PRO A 713 14.18 56.38 -0.75
CA PRO A 713 15.26 56.07 -1.66
C PRO A 713 14.76 55.39 -2.92
N LYS A 714 15.32 55.79 -4.06
CA LYS A 714 15.00 55.20 -5.33
C LYS A 714 15.58 53.77 -5.43
N LEU A 715 14.75 52.81 -5.76
CA LEU A 715 15.23 51.45 -6.01
C LEU A 715 16.05 51.36 -7.30
N PRO A 716 17.10 50.51 -7.35
CA PRO A 716 17.89 50.32 -8.57
C PRO A 716 17.03 49.78 -9.69
N ASP A 717 17.17 50.32 -10.93
CA ASP A 717 16.32 50.02 -12.07
C ASP A 717 17.05 49.22 -13.19
N ASN A 718 18.20 48.62 -12.91
CA ASN A 718 18.85 47.74 -13.90
C ASN A 718 18.47 46.30 -13.71
N ALA A 719 18.46 45.53 -14.81
CA ALA A 719 18.01 44.12 -14.85
C ALA A 719 18.71 43.20 -13.83
N MET A 720 20.02 43.40 -13.63
CA MET A 720 20.81 42.58 -12.68
C MET A 720 20.35 42.90 -11.23
N MET A 721 20.20 44.17 -10.87
CA MET A 721 19.77 44.53 -9.52
C MET A 721 18.33 44.15 -9.26
N ARG A 722 17.44 44.16 -10.26
CA ARG A 722 16.09 43.60 -10.13
C ARG A 722 16.08 42.13 -9.80
N MET A 723 16.93 41.34 -10.45
CA MET A 723 17.08 39.93 -10.10
C MET A 723 17.50 39.73 -8.64
N PHE A 724 18.44 40.55 -8.15
CA PHE A 724 18.87 40.51 -6.74
C PHE A 724 17.72 40.90 -5.81
N LEU A 725 17.04 42.01 -6.12
CA LEU A 725 15.91 42.49 -5.30
C LEU A 725 14.81 41.42 -5.26
N ASN A 726 14.43 40.85 -6.37
CA ASN A 726 13.35 39.86 -6.43
C ASN A 726 13.59 38.63 -5.55
N SER A 727 14.86 38.24 -5.38
CA SER A 727 15.25 37.12 -4.51
C SER A 727 15.52 37.52 -3.05
N MET A 728 15.49 38.83 -2.73
CA MET A 728 15.89 39.36 -1.43
C MET A 728 14.65 39.57 -0.54
N PRO A 729 14.62 39.04 0.70
CA PRO A 729 13.63 39.42 1.70
C PRO A 729 13.70 40.92 1.97
N ILE A 730 12.54 41.57 2.13
CA ILE A 730 12.54 43.03 2.29
C ILE A 730 13.25 43.53 3.55
N ASN A 731 13.35 42.69 4.62
CA ASN A 731 14.16 43.01 5.82
C ASN A 731 15.65 43.07 5.51
N SER A 732 16.11 42.57 4.38
CA SER A 732 17.51 42.60 3.92
C SER A 732 17.81 43.83 3.04
N LEU A 733 16.82 44.64 2.66
CA LEU A 733 17.01 45.86 1.88
C LEU A 733 18.03 46.85 2.51
N PRO A 734 18.18 46.92 3.86
CA PRO A 734 19.24 47.73 4.47
C PRO A 734 20.64 47.34 4.06
N THR A 735 20.91 46.08 3.75
CA THR A 735 22.21 45.58 3.29
C THR A 735 22.61 46.21 1.95
N LEU A 736 21.62 46.52 1.10
CA LEU A 736 21.84 47.10 -0.22
C LEU A 736 21.74 48.62 -0.23
N LEU A 737 20.81 49.19 0.56
CA LEU A 737 20.38 50.60 0.54
C LEU A 737 20.62 51.34 1.85
N GLY A 738 21.26 50.70 2.83
CA GLY A 738 21.48 51.31 4.16
C GLY A 738 20.20 51.68 4.87
N GLU A 739 20.21 52.83 5.58
CA GLU A 739 19.02 53.36 6.30
C GLU A 739 17.80 53.56 5.37
N GLY A 740 18.06 53.79 4.10
CA GLY A 740 16.99 53.92 3.12
C GLY A 740 16.23 52.59 2.88
N GLY A 741 16.94 51.49 2.83
CA GLY A 741 16.33 50.17 2.70
C GLY A 741 15.46 49.79 3.90
N LYS A 742 15.89 50.19 5.11
CA LYS A 742 15.11 50.05 6.34
C LYS A 742 13.77 50.83 6.27
N LYS A 743 13.81 52.04 5.77
CA LYS A 743 12.59 52.86 5.60
C LYS A 743 11.63 52.25 4.60
N ILE A 744 12.16 51.72 3.47
CA ILE A 744 11.34 51.04 2.47
C ILE A 744 10.69 49.78 3.08
N ALA A 745 11.44 48.91 3.73
CA ALA A 745 10.91 47.69 4.34
C ALA A 745 9.82 48.00 5.36
N GLN A 746 10.06 48.96 6.25
CA GLN A 746 9.06 49.39 7.24
C GLN A 746 7.81 49.94 6.58
N PHE A 747 7.95 50.81 5.57
CA PHE A 747 6.83 51.34 4.81
C PHE A 747 5.99 50.22 4.19
N MET A 748 6.63 49.25 3.58
CA MET A 748 5.93 48.14 2.94
C MET A 748 5.11 47.33 3.95
N VAL A 749 5.68 46.96 5.09
CA VAL A 749 4.98 46.22 6.15
C VAL A 749 3.82 47.04 6.73
N ASP A 750 4.04 48.34 7.03
CA ASP A 750 3.02 49.19 7.59
C ASP A 750 1.83 49.42 6.63
N GLU A 751 2.09 49.59 5.34
CA GLU A 751 1.03 49.73 4.33
C GLU A 751 0.27 48.44 4.12
N TYR A 752 0.95 47.28 4.11
CA TYR A 752 0.29 45.98 4.01
C TYR A 752 -0.66 45.71 5.18
N ALA A 753 -0.24 46.04 6.39
CA ALA A 753 -1.06 45.90 7.59
C ALA A 753 -2.32 46.81 7.57
N LYS A 754 -2.33 47.89 6.77
CA LYS A 754 -3.49 48.75 6.56
C LYS A 754 -4.44 48.21 5.50
N LEU A 755 -3.92 47.59 4.44
CA LEU A 755 -4.69 47.09 3.29
C LEU A 755 -5.27 45.71 3.52
N SER A 756 -4.65 44.91 4.40
CA SER A 756 -5.06 43.54 4.72
C SER A 756 -6.11 43.45 5.85
N LYS A 757 -6.50 44.58 6.44
CA LYS A 757 -7.63 44.71 7.39
C LYS A 757 -8.91 45.00 6.64
#